data_ec6196d548188560fe0c7c4e50cfabf5
#
_entry.id   ec6196d548188560fe0c7c4e50cfabf5
#
_cell.length_a   1.000
_cell.length_b   1.000
_cell.length_c   1.000
_cell.angle_alpha   90.00
_cell.angle_beta   90.00
_cell.angle_gamma   90.00
#
_symmetry.space_group_name_H-M   'P 1'
#
loop_
_entity.id
_entity.type
_entity.pdbx_description
1 polymer ?
#
loop_
_entity_poly.entity_id
_entity_poly.type
_entity_poly.pdbx_seq_one_letter_code
_entity_poly.pdbx_strand_id
1 'polypeptide(L)'
;IRFLKWKIQRHGSCTGVLKRNRGIFMDKLCFSIDEERYDDRHGHVLSLVGWYMHPEKKKCIFQLLGDGYEVIDIPEIERYERPDVAQSLDVETEGFLPGFTVTIPEVLELRRKYDLLELLLLDGEEKTLLWECAGDDLDELVNDKLVEFHIDRVEVLYGLMLEIQGWTTDQRGNVEVTVHKENTELLDCKITRGRRPDVVERRHLDDDYKNQEIGFSISAAFLEIPGNRIVLHFCGDSTTKTYEIDIKALRKEQKSKGFWGRLFHKDKDGEHKEDYEEWFKRHKADRRTLRKQRHTHFEQNPLISIVIPLYCTPTPYLKELIDSVRAQSYTNWQLCLADGSPDQKVEEYIQKRYGKDSRILYKHLEENGGISINTNKAIEMATGEYLMLSDHDDTLEPDALYEIVKAINDHQGPEIVYTDEDKLSMDGEFYFEPHFKSDYNLFRLRDNNYICHIFAVKKALVDQVGGLRQEYDGSQDYDFILRCCEQAKQVIHIPRVLYHWRCHMNSVAANPESKTYAYEAGCRAIQEHYRRVGIEAEVEMTKHPGWYRSHVKIQGEPLVSILIPNKDHIDDLEKCLSSIYEKSTWKNYEILVVENNSEKPETFEYYKNLSWRYPKARVLTWKEGFNYAAINNFAAKDAKGSYLLFLNNDVEVITPGWIEE
;
A
#
# COMPACT_ATOMS: atom_id res chain seq x y z
N ILE A 1 -7.05 28.57 -7.12
CA ILE A 1 -7.83 28.89 -8.35
C ILE A 1 -9.00 29.85 -8.04
N ARG A 2 -9.63 29.84 -6.87
CA ARG A 2 -10.72 30.78 -6.52
C ARG A 2 -10.23 32.12 -6.00
N PHE A 3 -9.05 32.23 -5.41
CA PHE A 3 -8.49 33.51 -4.92
C PHE A 3 -7.89 34.36 -6.04
N LEU A 4 -7.21 33.76 -7.00
CA LEU A 4 -6.71 34.46 -8.21
C LEU A 4 -7.83 35.08 -9.06
N LYS A 5 -9.03 34.48 -9.09
CA LYS A 5 -10.20 35.07 -9.79
C LYS A 5 -10.77 36.30 -9.11
N TRP A 6 -10.47 36.56 -7.85
CA TRP A 6 -11.01 37.70 -7.12
C TRP A 6 -10.17 38.98 -7.30
N LYS A 7 -8.81 38.84 -7.43
CA LYS A 7 -7.92 39.99 -7.73
C LYS A 7 -8.08 40.47 -9.18
N ILE A 8 -8.33 39.60 -10.14
CA ILE A 8 -8.56 39.96 -11.57
C ILE A 8 -9.86 40.75 -11.78
N GLN A 9 -10.81 40.72 -10.86
CA GLN A 9 -12.07 41.49 -10.99
C GLN A 9 -11.98 42.95 -10.49
N ARG A 10 -10.93 43.35 -9.83
CA ARG A 10 -10.78 44.76 -9.36
C ARG A 10 -10.10 45.69 -10.36
N HIS A 11 -9.31 45.18 -11.29
CA HIS A 11 -8.60 46.04 -12.25
C HIS A 11 -9.01 45.63 -13.68
N GLY A 12 -9.76 46.51 -14.30
CA GLY A 12 -10.23 46.64 -15.67
C GLY A 12 -9.79 45.59 -16.71
N SER A 13 -9.97 44.30 -16.45
CA SER A 13 -9.78 43.31 -17.49
C SER A 13 -10.92 43.38 -18.50
N CYS A 14 -10.59 43.55 -19.76
CA CYS A 14 -11.52 43.41 -20.90
C CYS A 14 -12.12 42.02 -21.09
N THR A 15 -12.27 41.21 -20.03
CA THR A 15 -12.92 39.88 -20.10
C THR A 15 -14.44 39.93 -20.12
N GLY A 16 -15.03 41.12 -20.19
CA GLY A 16 -16.49 41.35 -20.24
C GLY A 16 -17.11 41.26 -21.61
N VAL A 17 -16.37 41.13 -22.71
CA VAL A 17 -16.92 41.21 -24.07
C VAL A 17 -16.38 40.13 -25.00
N LEU A 18 -16.58 38.87 -24.63
CA LEU A 18 -16.48 37.76 -25.59
C LEU A 18 -17.88 37.09 -25.79
N LYS A 19 -18.85 37.90 -26.25
CA LYS A 19 -20.01 37.38 -26.99
C LYS A 19 -19.79 37.68 -28.46
N ARG A 20 -19.64 36.61 -29.26
CA ARG A 20 -19.67 36.54 -30.72
C ARG A 20 -20.28 37.79 -31.40
N ASN A 21 -19.41 38.65 -31.91
CA ASN A 21 -19.75 39.48 -33.08
C ASN A 21 -18.53 39.58 -33.97
N ARG A 22 -18.65 39.14 -35.20
CA ARG A 22 -17.64 39.30 -36.25
C ARG A 22 -17.42 40.78 -36.52
N GLY A 23 -16.15 41.26 -36.43
CA GLY A 23 -15.70 42.56 -36.87
C GLY A 23 -15.73 43.65 -35.79
N ILE A 24 -14.93 43.50 -34.71
CA ILE A 24 -14.61 44.64 -33.82
C ILE A 24 -13.18 45.08 -34.15
N PHE A 25 -13.02 46.24 -34.74
CA PHE A 25 -11.74 46.93 -34.75
C PHE A 25 -11.36 47.28 -33.32
N MET A 26 -10.11 46.93 -32.90
CA MET A 26 -9.59 47.27 -31.57
C MET A 26 -9.27 48.78 -31.54
N ASP A 27 -10.19 49.57 -30.99
CA ASP A 27 -9.98 51.01 -30.79
C ASP A 27 -9.22 51.38 -29.51
N LYS A 28 -8.82 50.36 -28.70
CA LYS A 28 -8.16 50.55 -27.37
C LYS A 28 -7.05 49.53 -27.14
N LEU A 29 -6.06 49.98 -26.35
CA LEU A 29 -5.02 49.12 -25.80
C LEU A 29 -5.63 47.97 -24.96
N CYS A 30 -5.22 46.71 -25.24
CA CYS A 30 -5.60 45.55 -24.47
C CYS A 30 -4.35 44.95 -23.82
N PHE A 31 -4.45 44.49 -22.58
CA PHE A 31 -3.34 43.86 -21.88
C PHE A 31 -3.82 42.86 -20.83
N SER A 32 -2.90 41.98 -20.38
CA SER A 32 -3.06 41.12 -19.22
C SER A 32 -1.71 40.88 -18.57
N ILE A 33 -1.69 40.79 -17.25
CA ILE A 33 -0.62 40.11 -16.48
C ILE A 33 -1.08 38.69 -16.24
N ASP A 34 -0.40 37.72 -16.83
CA ASP A 34 -0.75 36.32 -16.78
C ASP A 34 -0.16 35.63 -15.55
N GLU A 35 1.04 36.07 -15.13
CA GLU A 35 1.78 35.43 -14.05
C GLU A 35 2.72 36.42 -13.35
N GLU A 36 2.83 36.24 -12.02
CA GLU A 36 3.80 36.92 -11.16
C GLU A 36 4.74 35.83 -10.60
N ARG A 37 6.06 35.97 -10.88
CA ARG A 37 7.09 35.00 -10.43
C ARG A 37 8.06 35.71 -9.50
N TYR A 38 8.20 35.19 -8.29
CA TYR A 38 9.20 35.62 -7.35
C TYR A 38 10.32 34.58 -7.25
N ASP A 39 11.58 35.02 -7.34
CA ASP A 39 12.79 34.21 -7.20
C ASP A 39 13.73 34.89 -6.19
N ASP A 40 14.01 34.20 -5.09
CA ASP A 40 14.90 34.69 -4.02
C ASP A 40 16.37 34.27 -4.23
N ARG A 41 16.64 33.28 -5.08
CA ARG A 41 17.98 32.74 -5.33
C ARG A 41 18.88 33.69 -6.12
N HIS A 42 18.28 34.54 -6.94
CA HIS A 42 18.98 35.48 -7.80
C HIS A 42 18.82 36.93 -7.35
N GLY A 43 18.68 37.18 -6.03
CA GLY A 43 18.67 38.54 -5.48
C GLY A 43 17.26 39.10 -5.24
N HIS A 44 16.29 38.26 -4.89
CA HIS A 44 14.89 38.67 -4.62
C HIS A 44 14.25 39.40 -5.80
N VAL A 45 14.15 38.70 -6.90
CA VAL A 45 13.64 39.18 -8.18
C VAL A 45 12.16 38.89 -8.33
N LEU A 46 11.36 39.89 -8.75
CA LEU A 46 9.97 39.69 -9.16
C LEU A 46 9.85 39.82 -10.67
N SER A 47 9.35 38.78 -11.35
CA SER A 47 9.10 38.83 -12.78
C SER A 47 7.61 38.89 -13.05
N LEU A 48 7.17 39.88 -13.80
CA LEU A 48 5.80 40.04 -14.26
C LEU A 48 5.70 39.56 -15.71
N VAL A 49 4.97 38.48 -15.95
CA VAL A 49 4.77 37.89 -17.27
C VAL A 49 3.38 38.23 -17.79
N GLY A 50 3.32 38.79 -19.00
CA GLY A 50 2.05 39.19 -19.56
C GLY A 50 2.11 39.46 -21.06
N TRP A 51 1.08 40.14 -21.55
CA TRP A 51 1.02 40.60 -22.92
C TRP A 51 0.25 41.92 -23.01
N TYR A 52 0.54 42.70 -24.07
CA TYR A 52 -0.30 43.80 -24.49
C TYR A 52 -0.43 43.87 -26.00
N MET A 53 -1.56 44.39 -26.48
CA MET A 53 -1.83 44.63 -27.87
C MET A 53 -2.22 46.09 -28.08
N HIS A 54 -1.42 46.82 -28.85
CA HIS A 54 -1.67 48.18 -29.21
C HIS A 54 -2.47 48.24 -30.53
N PRO A 55 -3.53 49.07 -30.68
CA PRO A 55 -4.34 49.15 -31.88
C PRO A 55 -3.54 49.44 -33.18
N GLU A 56 -2.54 50.30 -33.07
CA GLU A 56 -1.63 50.66 -34.18
C GLU A 56 -0.32 49.82 -34.18
N LYS A 57 -0.24 48.73 -33.39
CA LYS A 57 0.94 47.88 -33.25
C LYS A 57 2.21 48.66 -32.83
N LYS A 58 2.06 49.75 -32.07
CA LYS A 58 3.19 50.54 -31.56
C LYS A 58 3.86 49.87 -30.40
N LYS A 59 5.17 50.08 -30.31
CA LYS A 59 6.02 49.62 -29.21
C LYS A 59 5.96 50.68 -28.10
N CYS A 60 5.23 50.36 -27.01
CA CYS A 60 5.14 51.21 -25.84
C CYS A 60 6.32 51.00 -24.90
N ILE A 61 6.54 51.95 -23.98
CA ILE A 61 7.63 51.95 -22.98
C ILE A 61 7.04 51.49 -21.63
N PHE A 62 7.72 50.58 -20.94
CA PHE A 62 7.37 50.20 -19.59
C PHE A 62 8.06 51.17 -18.59
N GLN A 63 7.35 51.58 -17.55
CA GLN A 63 7.87 52.40 -16.48
C GLN A 63 7.40 51.87 -15.14
N LEU A 64 8.30 51.60 -14.21
CA LEU A 64 8.01 51.26 -12.83
C LEU A 64 8.07 52.51 -11.97
N LEU A 65 7.03 52.71 -11.14
CA LEU A 65 6.99 53.82 -10.18
C LEU A 65 6.94 53.29 -8.74
N GLY A 66 7.58 53.98 -7.83
CA GLY A 66 7.40 53.87 -6.40
C GLY A 66 6.52 55.01 -5.89
N ASP A 67 5.48 54.69 -5.10
CA ASP A 67 4.53 55.66 -4.50
C ASP A 67 3.91 56.66 -5.50
N GLY A 68 3.76 56.18 -6.77
CA GLY A 68 3.11 56.94 -7.84
C GLY A 68 3.95 58.05 -8.49
N TYR A 69 5.16 58.34 -8.05
CA TYR A 69 5.97 59.49 -8.54
C TYR A 69 7.46 59.20 -8.77
N GLU A 70 8.09 58.31 -8.03
CA GLU A 70 9.52 58.01 -8.19
C GLU A 70 9.75 56.95 -9.24
N VAL A 71 10.48 57.26 -10.30
CA VAL A 71 10.79 56.30 -11.38
C VAL A 71 11.88 55.34 -10.94
N ILE A 72 11.59 54.06 -11.06
CA ILE A 72 12.49 52.97 -10.73
C ILE A 72 13.01 52.35 -12.03
N ASP A 73 14.30 52.13 -12.14
CA ASP A 73 14.92 51.53 -13.31
C ASP A 73 14.51 50.05 -13.44
N ILE A 74 14.07 49.63 -14.64
CA ILE A 74 13.80 48.27 -15.00
C ILE A 74 14.94 47.79 -15.91
N PRO A 75 15.86 46.95 -15.40
CA PRO A 75 17.07 46.61 -16.16
C PRO A 75 16.79 45.63 -17.31
N GLU A 76 15.72 44.85 -17.24
CA GLU A 76 15.45 43.79 -18.23
C GLU A 76 13.97 43.69 -18.57
N ILE A 77 13.67 43.77 -19.88
CA ILE A 77 12.33 43.53 -20.42
C ILE A 77 12.50 42.64 -21.64
N GLU A 78 12.07 41.42 -21.51
CA GLU A 78 12.00 40.46 -22.63
C GLU A 78 10.71 40.66 -23.41
N ARG A 79 10.77 40.51 -24.75
CA ARG A 79 9.62 40.56 -25.65
C ARG A 79 9.59 39.31 -26.49
N TYR A 80 8.38 38.73 -26.65
CA TYR A 80 8.21 37.49 -27.41
C TYR A 80 6.84 37.41 -28.11
N GLU A 81 6.74 36.45 -29.05
CA GLU A 81 5.49 36.16 -29.74
C GLU A 81 4.47 35.46 -28.84
N ARG A 82 3.18 35.79 -29.03
CA ARG A 82 2.04 35.16 -28.33
C ARG A 82 0.97 34.78 -29.36
N PRO A 83 1.16 33.64 -30.09
CA PRO A 83 0.20 33.16 -31.08
C PRO A 83 -1.20 32.91 -30.50
N ASP A 84 -1.25 32.47 -29.22
CA ASP A 84 -2.48 32.24 -28.48
C ASP A 84 -3.29 33.54 -28.30
N VAL A 85 -2.62 34.66 -28.00
CA VAL A 85 -3.23 35.98 -27.88
C VAL A 85 -3.68 36.49 -29.25
N ALA A 86 -2.84 36.36 -30.28
CA ALA A 86 -3.16 36.75 -31.64
C ALA A 86 -4.43 36.01 -32.15
N GLN A 87 -4.48 34.69 -31.90
CA GLN A 87 -5.66 33.89 -32.28
C GLN A 87 -6.89 34.25 -31.47
N SER A 88 -6.75 34.53 -30.18
CA SER A 88 -7.88 34.85 -29.30
C SER A 88 -8.51 36.21 -29.64
N LEU A 89 -7.72 37.16 -30.12
CA LEU A 89 -8.12 38.50 -30.48
C LEU A 89 -8.46 38.62 -31.98
N ASP A 90 -8.22 37.57 -32.78
CA ASP A 90 -8.43 37.55 -34.25
C ASP A 90 -7.63 38.65 -34.98
N VAL A 91 -6.36 38.84 -34.61
CA VAL A 91 -5.47 39.86 -35.13
C VAL A 91 -4.15 39.27 -35.64
N GLU A 92 -3.60 39.84 -36.71
CA GLU A 92 -2.24 39.56 -37.16
C GLU A 92 -1.21 40.31 -36.31
N THR A 93 -0.15 39.66 -35.93
CA THR A 93 0.94 40.27 -35.10
C THR A 93 2.25 40.52 -35.87
N GLU A 94 2.20 40.45 -37.21
CA GLU A 94 3.40 40.61 -38.02
C GLU A 94 4.24 41.84 -37.64
N GLY A 95 5.47 41.59 -37.18
CA GLY A 95 6.39 42.65 -36.71
C GLY A 95 6.13 43.20 -35.32
N PHE A 96 5.10 42.72 -34.59
CA PHE A 96 4.81 43.12 -33.21
C PHE A 96 4.87 41.92 -32.25
N LEU A 97 5.56 42.08 -31.11
CA LEU A 97 5.73 41.06 -30.07
C LEU A 97 4.80 41.37 -28.89
N PRO A 98 3.65 40.75 -28.81
CA PRO A 98 2.67 41.05 -27.75
C PRO A 98 3.14 40.64 -26.35
N GLY A 99 3.86 39.50 -26.22
CA GLY A 99 4.32 39.00 -24.94
C GLY A 99 5.44 39.84 -24.34
N PHE A 100 5.48 39.90 -23.02
CA PHE A 100 6.56 40.51 -22.28
C PHE A 100 6.84 39.80 -20.95
N THR A 101 8.08 39.88 -20.51
CA THR A 101 8.51 39.65 -19.12
C THR A 101 9.23 40.88 -18.61
N VAL A 102 8.73 41.48 -17.55
CA VAL A 102 9.38 42.59 -16.85
C VAL A 102 10.02 42.05 -15.59
N THR A 103 11.35 42.19 -15.46
CA THR A 103 12.12 41.72 -14.31
C THR A 103 12.44 42.86 -13.39
N ILE A 104 11.94 42.82 -12.14
CA ILE A 104 12.15 43.79 -11.08
C ILE A 104 13.15 43.21 -10.08
N PRO A 105 14.41 43.65 -10.06
CA PRO A 105 15.41 43.15 -9.12
C PRO A 105 15.23 43.77 -7.74
N GLU A 106 15.81 43.11 -6.73
CA GLU A 106 15.90 43.63 -5.34
C GLU A 106 14.55 44.08 -4.76
N VAL A 107 13.48 43.36 -5.11
CA VAL A 107 12.11 43.77 -4.78
C VAL A 107 11.86 43.93 -3.28
N LEU A 108 12.60 43.23 -2.41
CA LEU A 108 12.53 43.44 -0.96
C LEU A 108 13.11 44.76 -0.50
N GLU A 109 14.15 45.30 -1.18
CA GLU A 109 14.67 46.62 -0.91
C GLU A 109 13.72 47.71 -1.38
N LEU A 110 13.12 47.52 -2.56
CA LEU A 110 12.05 48.38 -3.05
C LEU A 110 10.87 48.43 -2.09
N ARG A 111 10.47 47.26 -1.53
CA ARG A 111 9.41 47.17 -0.52
C ARG A 111 9.72 47.96 0.76
N ARG A 112 10.98 48.03 1.17
CA ARG A 112 11.39 48.82 2.34
C ARG A 112 11.36 50.32 2.07
N LYS A 113 11.46 50.72 0.82
CA LYS A 113 11.53 52.10 0.38
C LYS A 113 10.17 52.69 -0.03
N TYR A 114 9.28 51.85 -0.59
CA TYR A 114 7.99 52.30 -1.15
C TYR A 114 6.83 51.48 -0.57
N ASP A 115 5.72 52.16 -0.34
CA ASP A 115 4.47 51.51 0.10
C ASP A 115 3.60 51.01 -1.07
N LEU A 116 3.87 51.52 -2.30
CA LEU A 116 3.17 51.13 -3.53
C LEU A 116 4.16 51.01 -4.69
N LEU A 117 4.09 49.93 -5.43
CA LEU A 117 4.76 49.74 -6.72
C LEU A 117 3.72 49.68 -7.86
N GLU A 118 3.97 50.44 -8.93
CA GLU A 118 3.07 50.50 -10.09
C GLU A 118 3.86 50.28 -11.39
N LEU A 119 3.43 49.34 -12.23
CA LEU A 119 3.97 49.15 -13.57
C LEU A 119 3.04 49.83 -14.60
N LEU A 120 3.56 50.80 -15.29
CA LEU A 120 2.87 51.57 -16.32
C LEU A 120 3.36 51.20 -17.72
N LEU A 121 2.46 51.31 -18.70
CA LEU A 121 2.77 51.28 -20.12
C LEU A 121 2.52 52.67 -20.69
N LEU A 122 3.54 53.23 -21.34
CA LEU A 122 3.54 54.60 -21.87
C LEU A 122 3.39 54.58 -23.40
N ASP A 123 2.38 55.29 -23.92
CA ASP A 123 2.23 55.59 -25.35
C ASP A 123 2.22 57.11 -25.54
N GLY A 124 3.40 57.70 -25.73
CA GLY A 124 3.59 59.16 -25.73
C GLY A 124 3.31 59.75 -24.35
N GLU A 125 2.29 60.62 -24.25
CA GLU A 125 1.87 61.23 -22.99
C GLU A 125 0.81 60.39 -22.26
N GLU A 126 0.23 59.39 -22.91
CA GLU A 126 -0.79 58.51 -22.32
C GLU A 126 -0.15 57.41 -21.46
N LYS A 127 -0.68 57.23 -20.24
CA LYS A 127 -0.21 56.25 -19.27
C LYS A 127 -1.29 55.22 -18.98
N THR A 128 -0.96 53.95 -19.11
CA THR A 128 -1.85 52.85 -18.78
C THR A 128 -1.25 52.04 -17.64
N LEU A 129 -1.97 51.87 -16.52
CA LEU A 129 -1.57 51.04 -15.41
C LEU A 129 -1.74 49.56 -15.80
N LEU A 130 -0.65 48.81 -15.81
CA LEU A 130 -0.64 47.35 -16.08
C LEU A 130 -0.75 46.52 -14.81
N TRP A 131 -0.07 46.96 -13.77
CA TRP A 131 0.04 46.25 -12.51
C TRP A 131 0.32 47.24 -11.37
N GLU A 132 -0.26 46.95 -10.21
CA GLU A 132 0.05 47.67 -8.96
C GLU A 132 0.12 46.65 -7.81
N CYS A 133 0.99 46.90 -6.84
CA CYS A 133 1.16 46.10 -5.66
C CYS A 133 1.45 46.97 -4.44
N ALA A 134 0.51 47.00 -3.49
CA ALA A 134 0.73 47.61 -2.20
C ALA A 134 1.73 46.82 -1.35
N GLY A 135 2.36 47.49 -0.40
CA GLY A 135 3.38 46.85 0.43
C GLY A 135 2.93 45.59 1.13
N ASP A 136 1.73 45.60 1.71
CA ASP A 136 1.15 44.40 2.36
C ASP A 136 0.86 43.28 1.36
N ASP A 137 0.41 43.61 0.15
CA ASP A 137 0.18 42.64 -0.93
C ASP A 137 1.52 42.07 -1.45
N LEU A 138 2.58 42.88 -1.49
CA LEU A 138 3.91 42.43 -1.87
C LEU A 138 4.50 41.48 -0.83
N ASP A 139 4.31 41.77 0.46
CA ASP A 139 4.69 40.88 1.56
C ASP A 139 3.94 39.56 1.47
N GLU A 140 2.65 39.59 1.16
CA GLU A 140 1.84 38.36 0.92
C GLU A 140 2.35 37.62 -0.32
N LEU A 141 2.65 38.29 -1.42
CA LEU A 141 3.17 37.70 -2.65
C LEU A 141 4.52 37.00 -2.43
N VAL A 142 5.44 37.64 -1.73
CA VAL A 142 6.75 37.07 -1.38
C VAL A 142 6.58 35.86 -0.48
N ASN A 143 5.76 35.97 0.55
CA ASN A 143 5.50 34.89 1.47
C ASN A 143 4.72 33.73 0.82
N ASP A 144 3.80 34.03 -0.09
CA ASP A 144 2.98 33.04 -0.77
C ASP A 144 3.78 32.10 -1.70
N LYS A 145 4.94 32.52 -2.16
CA LYS A 145 5.77 31.74 -3.07
C LYS A 145 6.95 31.01 -2.41
N LEU A 146 7.22 31.28 -1.14
CA LEU A 146 8.31 30.61 -0.43
C LEU A 146 7.99 29.14 -0.15
N VAL A 147 6.78 28.87 0.36
CA VAL A 147 6.31 27.52 0.62
C VAL A 147 5.26 27.13 -0.42
N GLU A 148 5.55 26.14 -1.23
CA GLU A 148 4.56 25.50 -2.11
C GLU A 148 4.19 24.13 -1.59
N PHE A 149 2.92 23.75 -1.72
CA PHE A 149 2.47 22.41 -1.43
C PHE A 149 1.35 21.97 -2.38
N HIS A 150 1.20 20.67 -2.50
CA HIS A 150 0.08 20.07 -3.21
C HIS A 150 -0.36 18.80 -2.50
N ILE A 151 -1.66 18.63 -2.37
CA ILE A 151 -2.27 17.41 -1.87
C ILE A 151 -2.65 16.54 -3.07
N ASP A 152 -1.94 15.45 -3.26
CA ASP A 152 -2.21 14.49 -4.34
C ASP A 152 -3.44 13.65 -4.02
N ARG A 153 -3.60 13.27 -2.75
CA ARG A 153 -4.64 12.33 -2.31
C ARG A 153 -5.03 12.56 -0.84
N VAL A 154 -6.33 12.51 -0.58
CA VAL A 154 -6.90 12.37 0.76
C VAL A 154 -7.87 11.20 0.71
N GLU A 155 -7.62 10.18 1.49
CA GLU A 155 -8.42 8.96 1.46
C GLU A 155 -8.57 8.37 2.86
N VAL A 156 -9.71 7.74 3.11
CA VAL A 156 -9.92 6.94 4.32
C VAL A 156 -9.86 5.48 3.93
N LEU A 157 -8.78 4.82 4.32
CA LEU A 157 -8.56 3.41 4.07
C LEU A 157 -9.31 2.59 5.14
N TYR A 158 -10.14 1.66 4.68
CA TYR A 158 -10.89 0.69 5.49
C TYR A 158 -11.74 1.34 6.60
N GLY A 159 -12.10 2.63 6.47
CA GLY A 159 -12.79 3.38 7.51
C GLY A 159 -11.98 3.64 8.79
N LEU A 160 -10.71 3.25 8.84
CA LEU A 160 -9.84 3.26 10.02
C LEU A 160 -8.72 4.29 9.95
N MET A 161 -8.08 4.40 8.80
CA MET A 161 -6.89 5.21 8.60
C MET A 161 -7.18 6.35 7.63
N LEU A 162 -6.92 7.57 8.04
CA LEU A 162 -6.84 8.71 7.13
C LEU A 162 -5.44 8.74 6.53
N GLU A 163 -5.36 8.61 5.22
CA GLU A 163 -4.13 8.74 4.44
C GLU A 163 -4.16 10.03 3.64
N ILE A 164 -3.11 10.85 3.80
CA ILE A 164 -2.94 12.08 3.05
C ILE A 164 -1.56 12.03 2.40
N GLN A 165 -1.52 12.16 1.09
CA GLN A 165 -0.27 12.17 0.34
C GLN A 165 -0.14 13.46 -0.46
N GLY A 166 1.10 13.94 -0.58
CA GLY A 166 1.39 15.15 -1.31
C GLY A 166 2.87 15.45 -1.39
N TRP A 167 3.16 16.68 -1.77
CA TRP A 167 4.52 17.21 -1.78
C TRP A 167 4.52 18.67 -1.32
N THR A 168 5.66 19.12 -0.82
CA THR A 168 5.89 20.50 -0.39
C THR A 168 7.33 20.90 -0.64
N THR A 169 7.53 22.12 -1.06
CA THR A 169 8.86 22.72 -1.31
C THR A 169 8.94 24.09 -0.66
N ASP A 170 10.14 24.45 -0.24
CA ASP A 170 10.51 25.82 0.15
C ASP A 170 11.77 26.17 -0.62
N GLN A 171 11.84 27.38 -1.17
CA GLN A 171 13.02 27.86 -1.88
C GLN A 171 14.25 28.00 -0.95
N ARG A 172 14.06 28.10 0.37
CA ARG A 172 15.12 28.33 1.35
C ARG A 172 15.56 27.10 2.13
N GLY A 173 14.76 26.05 2.19
CA GLY A 173 15.09 24.91 3.02
C GLY A 173 14.04 23.82 3.07
N ASN A 174 14.05 23.06 4.16
CA ASN A 174 13.08 22.00 4.39
C ASN A 174 11.78 22.56 4.95
N VAL A 175 10.65 22.05 4.45
CA VAL A 175 9.34 22.37 5.00
C VAL A 175 8.98 21.34 6.05
N GLU A 176 8.73 21.78 7.26
CA GLU A 176 8.15 20.96 8.31
C GLU A 176 6.64 20.80 8.06
N VAL A 177 6.15 19.57 8.14
CA VAL A 177 4.72 19.29 8.00
C VAL A 177 4.18 18.83 9.34
N THR A 178 3.16 19.52 9.85
CA THR A 178 2.48 19.15 11.10
C THR A 178 0.98 19.10 10.88
N VAL A 179 0.28 18.30 11.69
CA VAL A 179 -1.17 18.15 11.63
C VAL A 179 -1.78 18.59 12.95
N HIS A 180 -2.74 19.48 12.88
CA HIS A 180 -3.37 20.07 14.05
C HIS A 180 -4.86 19.71 14.13
N LYS A 181 -5.36 19.50 15.33
CA LYS A 181 -6.78 19.39 15.64
C LYS A 181 -7.47 20.75 15.52
N GLU A 182 -8.78 20.75 15.52
CA GLU A 182 -9.62 21.95 15.45
C GLU A 182 -9.30 23.01 16.53
N ASN A 183 -8.77 22.59 17.68
CA ASN A 183 -8.37 23.44 18.81
C ASN A 183 -6.88 23.80 18.82
N THR A 184 -6.18 23.66 17.71
CA THR A 184 -4.74 23.92 17.55
C THR A 184 -3.77 22.95 18.23
N GLU A 185 -4.25 21.91 18.94
CA GLU A 185 -3.39 20.86 19.45
C GLU A 185 -2.87 19.96 18.32
N LEU A 186 -1.63 19.49 18.45
CA LEU A 186 -1.06 18.50 17.52
C LEU A 186 -1.89 17.21 17.51
N LEU A 187 -2.16 16.71 16.32
CA LEU A 187 -2.75 15.39 16.14
C LEU A 187 -1.63 14.34 16.21
N ASP A 188 -1.86 13.27 16.99
CA ASP A 188 -0.98 12.11 16.97
C ASP A 188 -1.15 11.38 15.62
N CYS A 189 -0.11 11.45 14.78
CA CYS A 189 -0.11 10.86 13.45
C CYS A 189 1.32 10.53 12.99
N LYS A 190 1.44 9.56 12.11
CA LYS A 190 2.72 9.21 11.48
C LYS A 190 2.91 10.05 10.23
N ILE A 191 4.01 10.80 10.17
CA ILE A 191 4.40 11.57 8.99
C ILE A 191 5.69 10.98 8.44
N THR A 192 5.68 10.55 7.18
CA THR A 192 6.85 10.06 6.46
C THR A 192 7.20 10.98 5.32
N ARG A 193 8.51 11.17 5.09
CA ARG A 193 9.02 11.98 3.99
C ARG A 193 9.60 11.07 2.91
N GLY A 194 9.61 11.54 1.67
CA GLY A 194 10.15 10.76 0.55
C GLY A 194 10.51 11.63 -0.65
N ARG A 195 11.34 11.09 -1.54
CA ARG A 195 11.73 11.78 -2.77
C ARG A 195 10.60 11.70 -3.81
N ARG A 196 10.44 12.77 -4.59
CA ARG A 196 9.42 12.88 -5.64
C ARG A 196 10.06 13.36 -6.97
N PRO A 197 10.92 12.54 -7.59
CA PRO A 197 11.54 12.91 -8.87
C PRO A 197 10.50 13.18 -9.97
N ASP A 198 9.36 12.53 -9.93
CA ASP A 198 8.20 12.75 -10.81
C ASP A 198 7.64 14.18 -10.72
N VAL A 199 7.63 14.76 -9.52
CA VAL A 199 7.19 16.14 -9.29
C VAL A 199 8.24 17.11 -9.79
N VAL A 200 9.52 16.86 -9.48
CA VAL A 200 10.64 17.72 -9.90
C VAL A 200 10.68 17.85 -11.42
N GLU A 201 10.54 16.73 -12.15
CA GLU A 201 10.52 16.73 -13.61
C GLU A 201 9.27 17.43 -14.18
N ARG A 202 8.08 17.10 -13.67
CA ARG A 202 6.80 17.64 -14.16
C ARG A 202 6.65 19.14 -13.91
N ARG A 203 7.18 19.65 -12.81
CA ARG A 203 7.07 21.03 -12.39
C ARG A 203 8.27 21.86 -12.82
N HIS A 204 9.28 21.25 -13.47
CA HIS A 204 10.52 21.90 -13.86
C HIS A 204 11.24 22.59 -12.68
N LEU A 205 11.20 21.93 -11.51
CA LEU A 205 11.92 22.39 -10.33
C LEU A 205 13.42 22.20 -10.54
N ASP A 206 14.23 22.98 -9.81
CA ASP A 206 15.68 22.84 -9.85
C ASP A 206 16.15 21.42 -9.52
N ASP A 207 17.26 21.01 -10.15
CA ASP A 207 17.85 19.68 -9.95
C ASP A 207 18.21 19.38 -8.48
N ASP A 208 18.41 20.41 -7.66
CA ASP A 208 18.67 20.29 -6.23
C ASP A 208 17.53 19.59 -5.47
N TYR A 209 16.28 19.72 -5.95
CA TYR A 209 15.12 19.03 -5.36
C TYR A 209 15.09 17.54 -5.65
N LYS A 210 15.84 17.03 -6.64
CA LYS A 210 15.88 15.57 -6.95
C LYS A 210 16.38 14.72 -5.77
N ASN A 211 17.25 15.32 -4.94
CA ASN A 211 17.82 14.65 -3.78
C ASN A 211 17.13 14.99 -2.46
N GLN A 212 16.15 15.90 -2.46
CA GLN A 212 15.39 16.29 -1.28
C GLN A 212 14.13 15.43 -1.11
N GLU A 213 13.71 15.25 0.13
CA GLU A 213 12.50 14.52 0.49
C GLU A 213 11.27 15.45 0.48
N ILE A 214 10.92 15.97 -0.70
CA ILE A 214 9.81 16.90 -0.88
C ILE A 214 8.44 16.25 -0.75
N GLY A 215 8.32 14.94 -0.95
CA GLY A 215 7.09 14.19 -0.74
C GLY A 215 6.77 14.01 0.73
N PHE A 216 5.49 13.88 1.06
CA PHE A 216 5.03 13.47 2.38
C PHE A 216 3.85 12.50 2.28
N SER A 217 3.75 11.64 3.29
CA SER A 217 2.59 10.81 3.55
C SER A 217 2.25 10.90 5.04
N ILE A 218 0.99 11.18 5.34
CA ILE A 218 0.46 11.32 6.70
C ILE A 218 -0.55 10.22 6.92
N SER A 219 -0.37 9.43 7.98
CA SER A 219 -1.29 8.38 8.39
C SER A 219 -1.80 8.68 9.80
N ALA A 220 -3.11 8.78 9.97
CA ALA A 220 -3.75 9.04 11.24
C ALA A 220 -4.95 8.12 11.48
N ALA A 221 -5.22 7.79 12.74
CA ALA A 221 -6.42 7.02 13.13
C ALA A 221 -7.69 7.83 12.88
N PHE A 222 -8.40 7.53 11.80
CA PHE A 222 -9.55 8.32 11.35
C PHE A 222 -10.68 8.43 12.41
N LEU A 223 -10.95 7.33 13.12
CA LEU A 223 -11.99 7.29 14.14
C LEU A 223 -11.61 8.04 15.42
N GLU A 224 -10.31 8.17 15.70
CA GLU A 224 -9.78 8.85 16.88
C GLU A 224 -9.56 10.36 16.65
N ILE A 225 -9.73 10.85 15.41
CA ILE A 225 -9.62 12.27 15.12
C ILE A 225 -10.77 13.03 15.81
N PRO A 226 -10.48 13.87 16.81
CA PRO A 226 -11.53 14.64 17.49
C PRO A 226 -12.03 15.79 16.60
N GLY A 227 -13.30 16.17 16.75
CA GLY A 227 -13.87 17.29 16.02
C GLY A 227 -14.28 16.98 14.59
N ASN A 228 -14.48 18.03 13.79
CA ASN A 228 -15.02 17.95 12.45
C ASN A 228 -14.02 18.31 11.36
N ARG A 229 -12.82 18.79 11.71
CA ARG A 229 -11.75 19.17 10.78
C ARG A 229 -10.37 19.01 11.40
N ILE A 230 -9.38 18.85 10.53
CA ILE A 230 -7.97 18.96 10.87
C ILE A 230 -7.31 19.98 9.95
N VAL A 231 -6.19 20.54 10.38
CA VAL A 231 -5.43 21.54 9.64
C VAL A 231 -3.99 21.04 9.49
N LEU A 232 -3.54 20.90 8.25
CA LEU A 232 -2.16 20.65 7.93
C LEU A 232 -1.43 21.99 7.91
N HIS A 233 -0.28 22.07 8.57
CA HIS A 233 0.61 23.21 8.53
C HIS A 233 1.88 22.81 7.78
N PHE A 234 2.26 23.64 6.83
CA PHE A 234 3.49 23.54 6.05
C PHE A 234 4.39 24.72 6.46
N CYS A 235 5.28 24.45 7.39
CA CYS A 235 6.13 25.46 8.02
C CYS A 235 7.49 25.51 7.32
N GLY A 236 7.74 26.56 6.55
CA GLY A 236 9.07 26.92 6.05
C GLY A 236 9.79 27.85 7.02
N ASP A 237 11.00 28.27 6.67
CA ASP A 237 11.86 29.10 7.53
C ASP A 237 11.23 30.45 7.93
N SER A 238 10.39 31.01 7.07
CA SER A 238 9.78 32.34 7.29
C SER A 238 8.28 32.40 7.12
N THR A 239 7.66 31.32 6.65
CA THR A 239 6.23 31.30 6.27
C THR A 239 5.59 29.97 6.61
N THR A 240 4.34 30.02 7.07
CA THR A 240 3.52 28.83 7.30
C THR A 240 2.27 28.88 6.44
N LYS A 241 2.06 27.86 5.61
CA LYS A 241 0.80 27.64 4.89
C LYS A 241 -0.05 26.59 5.55
N THR A 242 -1.36 26.69 5.38
CA THR A 242 -2.31 25.75 5.97
C THR A 242 -3.23 25.15 4.93
N TYR A 243 -3.67 23.90 5.19
CA TYR A 243 -4.69 23.22 4.40
C TYR A 243 -5.69 22.54 5.33
N GLU A 244 -6.98 22.87 5.19
CA GLU A 244 -8.03 22.28 6.01
C GLU A 244 -8.64 21.04 5.36
N ILE A 245 -8.87 19.99 6.15
CA ILE A 245 -9.56 18.77 5.74
C ILE A 245 -10.84 18.64 6.57
N ASP A 246 -11.98 18.54 5.90
CA ASP A 246 -13.29 18.35 6.51
C ASP A 246 -13.51 16.86 6.86
N ILE A 247 -13.23 16.50 8.10
CA ILE A 247 -13.40 15.14 8.65
C ILE A 247 -14.90 14.76 8.71
N LYS A 248 -15.78 15.74 8.92
CA LYS A 248 -17.23 15.49 8.92
C LYS A 248 -17.72 15.09 7.51
N ALA A 249 -17.21 15.75 6.48
CA ALA A 249 -17.52 15.38 5.10
C ALA A 249 -17.01 13.98 4.77
N LEU A 250 -15.78 13.65 5.16
CA LEU A 250 -15.20 12.31 4.97
C LEU A 250 -15.99 11.23 5.73
N ARG A 251 -16.37 11.48 6.98
CA ARG A 251 -17.25 10.56 7.76
C ARG A 251 -18.61 10.36 7.07
N LYS A 252 -19.20 11.43 6.54
CA LYS A 252 -20.45 11.35 5.79
C LYS A 252 -20.30 10.57 4.48
N GLU A 253 -19.20 10.78 3.79
CA GLU A 253 -18.86 10.06 2.57
C GLU A 253 -18.67 8.56 2.85
N GLN A 254 -17.93 8.18 3.90
CA GLN A 254 -17.78 6.78 4.31
C GLN A 254 -19.13 6.14 4.66
N LYS A 255 -19.99 6.84 5.41
CA LYS A 255 -21.36 6.36 5.69
C LYS A 255 -22.21 6.21 4.42
N SER A 256 -22.04 7.11 3.44
CA SER A 256 -22.77 7.04 2.17
C SER A 256 -22.21 5.97 1.24
N LYS A 257 -20.90 5.75 1.22
CA LYS A 257 -20.26 4.64 0.50
C LYS A 257 -20.71 3.28 1.05
N GLY A 258 -20.99 3.20 2.35
CA GLY A 258 -21.53 2.01 3.01
C GLY A 258 -22.93 1.59 2.56
N PHE A 259 -23.80 2.50 2.12
CA PHE A 259 -25.19 2.18 1.76
C PHE A 259 -25.56 2.50 0.29
N TRP A 260 -25.11 3.62 -0.27
CA TRP A 260 -25.52 4.10 -1.61
C TRP A 260 -24.40 4.01 -2.67
N GLY A 261 -23.14 4.06 -2.30
CA GLY A 261 -22.01 3.96 -3.25
C GLY A 261 -21.95 2.61 -3.93
N ARG A 262 -22.45 1.55 -3.29
CA ARG A 262 -22.51 0.18 -3.81
C ARG A 262 -23.56 0.01 -4.92
N LEU A 263 -24.54 0.89 -5.01
CA LEU A 263 -25.60 0.82 -6.05
C LEU A 263 -25.21 1.43 -7.39
N PHE A 264 -24.13 2.25 -7.46
CA PHE A 264 -23.84 3.08 -8.63
C PHE A 264 -22.40 3.11 -9.13
N HIS A 265 -21.47 2.32 -8.57
CA HIS A 265 -20.13 2.23 -9.14
C HIS A 265 -20.12 1.33 -10.38
N LYS A 266 -20.14 1.96 -11.54
CA LYS A 266 -19.69 1.37 -12.81
C LYS A 266 -18.25 1.81 -13.02
N ASP A 267 -17.31 0.88 -13.04
CA ASP A 267 -15.99 1.14 -13.59
C ASP A 267 -16.10 1.53 -15.07
N LYS A 268 -15.14 2.32 -15.57
CA LYS A 268 -15.12 2.81 -16.96
C LYS A 268 -15.21 1.71 -18.02
N ASP A 269 -14.95 0.45 -17.65
CA ASP A 269 -14.96 -0.71 -18.54
C ASP A 269 -16.24 -1.57 -18.44
N GLY A 270 -17.23 -1.18 -17.62
CA GLY A 270 -18.56 -1.82 -17.60
C GLY A 270 -18.62 -3.19 -16.91
N GLU A 271 -17.55 -3.70 -16.32
CA GLU A 271 -17.55 -4.92 -15.52
C GLU A 271 -17.95 -4.62 -14.08
N HIS A 272 -18.96 -5.33 -13.57
CA HIS A 272 -19.32 -5.32 -12.15
C HIS A 272 -18.26 -6.11 -11.37
N LYS A 273 -17.28 -5.44 -10.79
CA LYS A 273 -16.49 -6.05 -9.71
C LYS A 273 -17.38 -6.16 -8.48
N GLU A 274 -17.68 -7.39 -8.11
CA GLU A 274 -18.38 -7.69 -6.87
C GLU A 274 -17.54 -7.24 -5.68
N ASP A 275 -18.10 -6.35 -4.83
CA ASP A 275 -17.48 -5.97 -3.56
C ASP A 275 -17.44 -7.18 -2.62
N TYR A 276 -16.31 -7.35 -1.90
CA TYR A 276 -16.13 -8.47 -0.97
C TYR A 276 -17.27 -8.59 0.05
N GLU A 277 -17.78 -7.51 0.56
CA GLU A 277 -18.87 -7.54 1.55
C GLU A 277 -20.18 -8.09 0.95
N GLU A 278 -20.48 -7.79 -0.32
CA GLU A 278 -21.63 -8.38 -1.02
C GLU A 278 -21.42 -9.88 -1.29
N TRP A 279 -20.20 -10.24 -1.70
CA TRP A 279 -19.80 -11.62 -1.87
C TRP A 279 -19.96 -12.38 -0.54
N PHE A 280 -19.43 -11.85 0.57
CA PHE A 280 -19.48 -12.47 1.88
C PHE A 280 -20.93 -12.64 2.37
N LYS A 281 -21.79 -11.63 2.22
CA LYS A 281 -23.21 -11.69 2.57
C LYS A 281 -23.96 -12.83 1.85
N ARG A 282 -23.54 -13.18 0.63
CA ARG A 282 -24.13 -14.28 -0.14
C ARG A 282 -23.57 -15.66 0.23
N HIS A 283 -22.33 -15.71 0.74
CA HIS A 283 -21.61 -16.96 1.02
C HIS A 283 -21.68 -17.38 2.49
N LYS A 284 -21.98 -16.48 3.39
CA LYS A 284 -22.16 -16.84 4.80
C LYS A 284 -23.48 -17.59 5.04
N ALA A 285 -23.53 -18.37 6.13
CA ALA A 285 -24.70 -19.16 6.47
C ALA A 285 -25.91 -18.26 6.80
N ASP A 286 -27.01 -18.49 6.11
CA ASP A 286 -28.27 -17.82 6.39
C ASP A 286 -28.98 -18.44 7.61
N ARG A 287 -30.03 -17.76 8.11
CA ARG A 287 -30.79 -18.22 9.28
C ARG A 287 -31.39 -19.64 9.08
N ARG A 288 -31.74 -20.00 7.86
CA ARG A 288 -32.31 -21.32 7.53
C ARG A 288 -31.24 -22.41 7.63
N THR A 289 -30.06 -22.13 7.12
CA THR A 289 -28.87 -22.98 7.21
C THR A 289 -28.48 -23.21 8.65
N LEU A 290 -28.30 -22.14 9.44
CA LEU A 290 -27.98 -22.22 10.87
C LEU A 290 -29.00 -23.05 11.66
N ARG A 291 -30.30 -22.91 11.32
CA ARG A 291 -31.36 -23.71 11.97
C ARG A 291 -31.23 -25.20 11.62
N LYS A 292 -30.88 -25.56 10.38
CA LYS A 292 -30.65 -26.95 9.99
C LYS A 292 -29.40 -27.49 10.70
N GLN A 293 -28.33 -26.75 10.75
CA GLN A 293 -27.08 -27.13 11.40
C GLN A 293 -27.30 -27.49 12.89
N ARG A 294 -28.12 -26.72 13.62
CA ARG A 294 -28.47 -27.01 15.04
C ARG A 294 -29.17 -28.34 15.24
N HIS A 295 -29.76 -28.91 14.22
CA HIS A 295 -30.46 -30.22 14.26
C HIS A 295 -29.66 -31.32 13.58
N THR A 296 -28.45 -31.07 13.13
CA THR A 296 -27.57 -32.06 12.53
C THR A 296 -26.99 -32.97 13.62
N HIS A 297 -27.05 -34.26 13.41
CA HIS A 297 -26.40 -35.26 14.27
C HIS A 297 -25.11 -35.70 13.58
N PHE A 298 -24.01 -35.52 14.23
CA PHE A 298 -22.71 -35.99 13.80
C PHE A 298 -22.41 -37.36 14.45
N GLU A 299 -21.71 -38.22 13.77
CA GLU A 299 -21.22 -39.48 14.32
C GLU A 299 -20.18 -39.21 15.42
N GLN A 300 -19.19 -38.35 15.11
CA GLN A 300 -18.26 -37.79 16.09
C GLN A 300 -18.80 -36.44 16.55
N ASN A 301 -19.07 -36.31 17.85
CA ASN A 301 -19.60 -35.06 18.44
C ASN A 301 -18.62 -34.50 19.49
N PRO A 302 -17.41 -34.10 19.08
CA PRO A 302 -16.35 -33.70 20.02
C PRO A 302 -16.71 -32.43 20.77
N LEU A 303 -16.27 -32.32 22.02
CA LEU A 303 -16.26 -31.05 22.73
C LEU A 303 -15.13 -30.19 22.18
N ILE A 304 -15.48 -28.97 21.72
CA ILE A 304 -14.49 -27.98 21.23
C ILE A 304 -14.22 -26.98 22.36
N SER A 305 -12.98 -26.88 22.79
CA SER A 305 -12.56 -25.86 23.77
C SER A 305 -11.97 -24.66 23.04
N ILE A 306 -12.62 -23.50 23.15
CA ILE A 306 -12.11 -22.23 22.64
C ILE A 306 -11.26 -21.62 23.75
N VAL A 307 -9.97 -21.39 23.52
CA VAL A 307 -9.02 -20.92 24.52
C VAL A 307 -8.56 -19.51 24.20
N ILE A 308 -8.73 -18.59 25.14
CA ILE A 308 -8.52 -17.17 24.93
C ILE A 308 -7.81 -16.54 26.12
N PRO A 309 -6.63 -15.93 25.91
CA PRO A 309 -6.00 -15.08 26.93
C PRO A 309 -6.69 -13.70 26.94
N LEU A 310 -6.94 -13.17 28.13
CA LEU A 310 -7.47 -11.83 28.32
C LEU A 310 -6.42 -10.96 29.02
N TYR A 311 -6.37 -9.68 28.61
CA TYR A 311 -5.60 -8.65 29.30
C TYR A 311 -6.16 -7.27 29.00
N CYS A 312 -6.71 -6.60 29.99
CA CYS A 312 -7.35 -5.28 29.87
C CYS A 312 -8.33 -5.19 28.68
N THR A 313 -9.06 -6.28 28.39
CA THR A 313 -9.94 -6.40 27.23
C THR A 313 -11.08 -5.39 27.29
N PRO A 314 -11.26 -4.53 26.28
CA PRO A 314 -12.39 -3.62 26.22
C PRO A 314 -13.72 -4.36 26.26
N THR A 315 -14.62 -3.93 27.15
CA THR A 315 -15.93 -4.57 27.35
C THR A 315 -16.75 -4.76 26.05
N PRO A 316 -16.78 -3.81 25.10
CA PRO A 316 -17.47 -4.02 23.83
C PRO A 316 -16.93 -5.22 23.04
N TYR A 317 -15.61 -5.36 22.91
CA TYR A 317 -14.97 -6.47 22.17
C TYR A 317 -15.21 -7.80 22.87
N LEU A 318 -15.00 -7.84 24.18
CA LEU A 318 -15.31 -9.03 24.99
C LEU A 318 -16.77 -9.48 24.83
N LYS A 319 -17.69 -8.52 24.75
CA LYS A 319 -19.11 -8.81 24.52
C LYS A 319 -19.33 -9.46 23.15
N GLU A 320 -18.78 -8.87 22.10
CA GLU A 320 -18.96 -9.33 20.73
C GLU A 320 -18.34 -10.73 20.54
N LEU A 321 -17.15 -10.94 21.08
CA LEU A 321 -16.51 -12.25 21.11
C LEU A 321 -17.41 -13.31 21.78
N ILE A 322 -17.80 -13.09 23.04
CA ILE A 322 -18.60 -14.09 23.78
C ILE A 322 -19.96 -14.30 23.11
N ASP A 323 -20.60 -13.25 22.62
CA ASP A 323 -21.88 -13.36 21.92
C ASP A 323 -21.72 -14.13 20.59
N SER A 324 -20.61 -14.00 19.86
CA SER A 324 -20.31 -14.77 18.63
C SER A 324 -20.13 -16.27 18.92
N VAL A 325 -19.46 -16.60 20.03
CA VAL A 325 -19.32 -18.01 20.49
C VAL A 325 -20.67 -18.57 20.91
N ARG A 326 -21.48 -17.82 21.63
CA ARG A 326 -22.84 -18.26 22.05
C ARG A 326 -23.81 -18.40 20.87
N ALA A 327 -23.56 -17.68 19.77
CA ALA A 327 -24.38 -17.76 18.56
C ALA A 327 -24.09 -19.01 17.71
N GLN A 328 -23.05 -19.78 18.03
CA GLN A 328 -22.64 -20.95 17.25
C GLN A 328 -23.80 -21.95 17.03
N SER A 329 -23.90 -22.46 15.82
CA SER A 329 -24.89 -23.48 15.45
C SER A 329 -24.56 -24.84 16.04
N TYR A 330 -23.28 -25.17 16.23
CA TYR A 330 -22.83 -26.31 17.01
C TYR A 330 -22.77 -25.94 18.50
N THR A 331 -23.35 -26.75 19.38
CA THR A 331 -23.58 -26.37 20.78
C THR A 331 -22.67 -27.05 21.79
N ASN A 332 -21.91 -28.12 21.39
CA ASN A 332 -20.99 -28.83 22.27
C ASN A 332 -19.62 -28.16 22.30
N TRP A 333 -19.56 -27.02 22.94
CA TRP A 333 -18.35 -26.22 23.13
C TRP A 333 -18.20 -25.72 24.57
N GLN A 334 -16.97 -25.40 24.95
CA GLN A 334 -16.63 -24.64 26.14
C GLN A 334 -15.72 -23.47 25.79
N LEU A 335 -15.86 -22.36 26.50
CA LEU A 335 -15.03 -21.17 26.35
C LEU A 335 -14.16 -21.02 27.59
N CYS A 336 -12.84 -21.10 27.42
CA CYS A 336 -11.85 -21.01 28.49
C CYS A 336 -11.15 -19.66 28.44
N LEU A 337 -11.44 -18.80 29.41
CA LEU A 337 -10.93 -17.42 29.50
C LEU A 337 -9.94 -17.31 30.66
N ALA A 338 -8.66 -17.05 30.37
CA ALA A 338 -7.62 -16.80 31.36
C ALA A 338 -7.22 -15.32 31.34
N ASP A 339 -7.54 -14.61 32.43
CA ASP A 339 -7.42 -13.15 32.50
C ASP A 339 -6.26 -12.71 33.38
N GLY A 340 -5.25 -12.08 32.77
CA GLY A 340 -4.12 -11.45 33.45
C GLY A 340 -4.30 -9.97 33.74
N SER A 341 -5.52 -9.41 33.64
CA SER A 341 -5.79 -7.99 33.92
C SER A 341 -5.47 -7.64 35.38
N PRO A 342 -4.98 -6.42 35.65
CA PRO A 342 -4.63 -6.00 36.99
C PRO A 342 -5.83 -5.68 37.89
N ASP A 343 -7.03 -5.55 37.30
CA ASP A 343 -8.26 -5.23 37.99
C ASP A 343 -9.37 -6.28 37.73
N GLN A 344 -10.45 -6.24 38.46
CA GLN A 344 -11.55 -7.22 38.37
C GLN A 344 -12.69 -6.80 37.42
N LYS A 345 -12.51 -5.76 36.62
CA LYS A 345 -13.60 -5.27 35.73
C LYS A 345 -14.09 -6.31 34.74
N VAL A 346 -13.15 -7.06 34.16
CA VAL A 346 -13.44 -8.14 33.21
C VAL A 346 -14.20 -9.26 33.91
N GLU A 347 -13.76 -9.66 35.10
CA GLU A 347 -14.43 -10.68 35.92
C GLU A 347 -15.87 -10.28 36.29
N GLU A 348 -16.04 -9.08 36.84
CA GLU A 348 -17.38 -8.56 37.22
C GLU A 348 -18.32 -8.54 36.02
N TYR A 349 -17.81 -8.12 34.86
CA TYR A 349 -18.58 -8.10 33.62
C TYR A 349 -19.04 -9.50 33.19
N ILE A 350 -18.11 -10.46 33.15
CA ILE A 350 -18.41 -11.86 32.77
C ILE A 350 -19.41 -12.47 33.75
N GLN A 351 -19.16 -12.36 35.04
CA GLN A 351 -20.04 -12.93 36.08
C GLN A 351 -21.45 -12.36 35.99
N LYS A 352 -21.58 -11.03 35.86
CA LYS A 352 -22.86 -10.37 35.77
C LYS A 352 -23.67 -10.78 34.54
N ARG A 353 -23.03 -10.93 33.39
CA ARG A 353 -23.71 -11.11 32.10
C ARG A 353 -23.81 -12.57 31.67
N TYR A 354 -22.77 -13.36 31.92
CA TYR A 354 -22.62 -14.70 31.42
C TYR A 354 -22.44 -15.77 32.50
N GLY A 355 -22.38 -15.43 33.77
CA GLY A 355 -22.10 -16.33 34.88
C GLY A 355 -23.12 -17.50 35.06
N LYS A 356 -24.24 -17.46 34.31
CA LYS A 356 -25.24 -18.58 34.30
C LYS A 356 -24.94 -19.60 33.18
N ASP A 357 -24.08 -19.33 32.23
CA ASP A 357 -23.71 -20.25 31.14
C ASP A 357 -22.51 -21.10 31.59
N SER A 358 -22.79 -22.33 32.01
CA SER A 358 -21.75 -23.25 32.54
C SER A 358 -20.68 -23.65 31.53
N ARG A 359 -20.86 -23.33 30.24
CA ARG A 359 -19.87 -23.59 29.19
C ARG A 359 -18.76 -22.53 29.17
N ILE A 360 -18.97 -21.37 29.85
CA ILE A 360 -18.00 -20.28 29.95
C ILE A 360 -17.22 -20.45 31.24
N LEU A 361 -15.95 -20.81 31.11
CA LEU A 361 -15.03 -20.97 32.21
C LEU A 361 -14.13 -19.74 32.28
N TYR A 362 -14.03 -19.11 33.44
CA TYR A 362 -13.21 -17.93 33.67
C TYR A 362 -12.25 -18.17 34.81
N LYS A 363 -11.00 -17.72 34.63
CA LYS A 363 -9.97 -17.74 35.67
C LYS A 363 -9.21 -16.44 35.66
N HIS A 364 -9.25 -15.71 36.74
CA HIS A 364 -8.36 -14.59 36.99
C HIS A 364 -6.97 -15.13 37.38
N LEU A 365 -5.91 -14.56 36.80
CA LEU A 365 -4.52 -14.92 37.07
C LEU A 365 -3.93 -13.93 38.08
N GLU A 366 -3.10 -14.42 38.99
CA GLU A 366 -2.45 -13.58 40.02
C GLU A 366 -1.50 -12.56 39.41
N GLU A 367 -0.86 -12.95 38.29
CA GLU A 367 0.08 -12.10 37.55
C GLU A 367 -0.13 -12.27 36.03
N ASN A 368 0.11 -11.20 35.28
CA ASN A 368 0.14 -11.26 33.82
C ASN A 368 1.44 -11.90 33.33
N GLY A 369 1.38 -13.13 32.88
CA GLY A 369 2.54 -13.86 32.33
C GLY A 369 2.85 -13.55 30.85
N GLY A 370 2.09 -12.66 30.19
CA GLY A 370 2.16 -12.46 28.75
C GLY A 370 1.28 -13.43 27.95
N ILE A 371 1.23 -13.24 26.63
CA ILE A 371 0.29 -13.95 25.77
C ILE A 371 0.45 -15.47 25.85
N SER A 372 1.66 -15.99 25.75
CA SER A 372 1.91 -17.44 25.78
C SER A 372 1.51 -18.07 27.11
N ILE A 373 1.90 -17.49 28.24
CA ILE A 373 1.60 -18.04 29.56
C ILE A 373 0.10 -17.97 29.84
N ASN A 374 -0.55 -16.84 29.54
CA ASN A 374 -2.00 -16.69 29.75
C ASN A 374 -2.79 -17.66 28.86
N THR A 375 -2.37 -17.86 27.59
CA THR A 375 -2.99 -18.86 26.70
C THR A 375 -2.81 -20.27 27.25
N ASN A 376 -1.64 -20.62 27.76
CA ASN A 376 -1.39 -21.92 28.38
C ASN A 376 -2.29 -22.14 29.60
N LYS A 377 -2.57 -21.07 30.38
CA LYS A 377 -3.53 -21.16 31.48
C LYS A 377 -4.97 -21.40 31.01
N ALA A 378 -5.37 -20.86 29.85
CA ALA A 378 -6.63 -21.19 29.22
C ALA A 378 -6.66 -22.65 28.69
N ILE A 379 -5.54 -23.15 28.14
CA ILE A 379 -5.37 -24.54 27.69
C ILE A 379 -5.49 -25.51 28.89
N GLU A 380 -4.92 -25.19 30.06
CA GLU A 380 -5.06 -26.00 31.29
C GLU A 380 -6.52 -26.19 31.74
N MET A 381 -7.40 -25.23 31.42
CA MET A 381 -8.84 -25.30 31.74
C MET A 381 -9.60 -26.13 30.74
N ALA A 382 -9.06 -26.38 29.57
CA ALA A 382 -9.71 -27.01 28.44
C ALA A 382 -9.83 -28.54 28.61
N THR A 383 -11.03 -29.07 28.49
CA THR A 383 -11.34 -30.51 28.60
C THR A 383 -11.83 -31.12 27.30
N GLY A 384 -11.96 -30.31 26.24
CA GLY A 384 -12.44 -30.74 24.94
C GLY A 384 -11.45 -31.60 24.17
N GLU A 385 -11.93 -32.39 23.23
CA GLU A 385 -11.12 -33.22 22.34
C GLU A 385 -10.33 -32.39 21.33
N TYR A 386 -10.85 -31.20 20.98
CA TYR A 386 -10.18 -30.22 20.14
C TYR A 386 -10.07 -28.87 20.86
N LEU A 387 -8.92 -28.24 20.70
CA LEU A 387 -8.67 -26.88 21.12
C LEU A 387 -8.74 -25.96 19.92
N MET A 388 -9.31 -24.78 20.09
CA MET A 388 -9.35 -23.72 19.10
C MET A 388 -8.75 -22.45 19.73
N LEU A 389 -7.68 -21.92 19.14
CA LEU A 389 -7.08 -20.66 19.56
C LEU A 389 -7.89 -19.49 18.99
N SER A 390 -8.08 -18.45 19.77
CA SER A 390 -8.70 -17.19 19.35
C SER A 390 -8.20 -16.02 20.18
N ASP A 391 -8.24 -14.83 19.60
CA ASP A 391 -7.87 -13.58 20.28
C ASP A 391 -9.09 -12.95 20.95
N HIS A 392 -8.84 -12.05 21.91
CA HIS A 392 -9.88 -11.53 22.81
C HIS A 392 -10.73 -10.39 22.25
N ASP A 393 -10.40 -9.88 21.08
CA ASP A 393 -11.03 -8.77 20.37
C ASP A 393 -11.70 -9.17 19.05
N ASP A 394 -11.57 -10.45 18.67
CA ASP A 394 -12.05 -11.02 17.40
C ASP A 394 -13.45 -11.62 17.51
N THR A 395 -14.01 -12.04 16.38
CA THR A 395 -15.33 -12.67 16.33
C THR A 395 -15.35 -13.86 15.37
N LEU A 396 -16.32 -14.77 15.59
CA LEU A 396 -16.54 -15.98 14.81
C LEU A 396 -17.83 -15.88 13.99
N GLU A 397 -17.83 -16.41 12.76
CA GLU A 397 -19.11 -16.71 12.07
C GLU A 397 -19.93 -17.75 12.84
N PRO A 398 -21.28 -17.64 12.87
CA PRO A 398 -22.12 -18.51 13.67
C PRO A 398 -22.09 -20.00 13.33
N ASP A 399 -21.51 -20.39 12.19
CA ASP A 399 -21.35 -21.77 11.77
C ASP A 399 -19.89 -22.27 11.81
N ALA A 400 -18.97 -21.49 12.39
CA ALA A 400 -17.56 -21.86 12.45
C ALA A 400 -17.31 -23.23 13.09
N LEU A 401 -17.86 -23.46 14.29
CA LEU A 401 -17.70 -24.74 14.97
C LEU A 401 -18.42 -25.89 14.27
N TYR A 402 -19.53 -25.62 13.60
CA TYR A 402 -20.24 -26.65 12.80
C TYR A 402 -19.39 -27.13 11.63
N GLU A 403 -18.78 -26.19 10.89
CA GLU A 403 -17.93 -26.56 9.73
C GLU A 403 -16.66 -27.29 10.19
N ILE A 404 -16.07 -26.91 11.32
CA ILE A 404 -14.96 -27.64 11.94
C ILE A 404 -15.37 -29.07 12.28
N VAL A 405 -16.51 -29.28 12.98
CA VAL A 405 -16.97 -30.61 13.36
C VAL A 405 -17.38 -31.43 12.13
N LYS A 406 -17.96 -30.77 11.13
CA LYS A 406 -18.24 -31.40 9.84
C LYS A 406 -16.95 -31.91 9.18
N ALA A 407 -15.89 -31.10 9.11
CA ALA A 407 -14.60 -31.52 8.59
C ALA A 407 -13.99 -32.67 9.41
N ILE A 408 -14.14 -32.66 10.75
CA ILE A 408 -13.71 -33.75 11.63
C ILE A 408 -14.41 -35.07 11.24
N ASN A 409 -15.70 -35.05 10.96
CA ASN A 409 -16.44 -36.25 10.56
C ASN A 409 -16.11 -36.68 9.12
N ASP A 410 -16.06 -35.73 8.19
CA ASP A 410 -15.81 -36.04 6.76
C ASP A 410 -14.40 -36.64 6.56
N HIS A 411 -13.42 -36.25 7.40
CA HIS A 411 -12.03 -36.72 7.31
C HIS A 411 -11.59 -37.67 8.43
N GLN A 412 -12.56 -38.27 9.15
CA GLN A 412 -12.32 -39.34 10.15
C GLN A 412 -11.40 -38.89 11.31
N GLY A 413 -11.51 -37.63 11.72
CA GLY A 413 -10.80 -37.07 12.88
C GLY A 413 -9.38 -36.64 12.59
N PRO A 414 -9.17 -35.64 11.71
CA PRO A 414 -7.85 -35.03 11.45
C PRO A 414 -7.26 -34.42 12.72
N GLU A 415 -5.95 -34.37 12.80
CA GLU A 415 -5.28 -33.73 13.95
C GLU A 415 -5.42 -32.21 13.95
N ILE A 416 -5.48 -31.58 12.76
CA ILE A 416 -5.55 -30.12 12.59
C ILE A 416 -6.63 -29.76 11.56
N VAL A 417 -7.41 -28.74 11.87
CA VAL A 417 -8.35 -28.09 10.94
C VAL A 417 -8.12 -26.60 10.99
N TYR A 418 -8.06 -25.93 9.84
CA TYR A 418 -7.95 -24.46 9.76
C TYR A 418 -8.91 -23.90 8.70
N THR A 419 -9.17 -22.59 8.77
CA THR A 419 -10.15 -21.91 7.92
C THR A 419 -9.58 -20.65 7.27
N ASP A 420 -10.31 -20.10 6.31
CA ASP A 420 -10.07 -18.75 5.84
C ASP A 420 -10.50 -17.73 6.91
N GLU A 421 -9.98 -16.52 6.77
CA GLU A 421 -10.27 -15.39 7.65
C GLU A 421 -10.46 -14.10 6.84
N ASP A 422 -11.01 -13.09 7.47
CA ASP A 422 -11.01 -11.71 6.96
C ASP A 422 -10.69 -10.73 8.10
N LYS A 423 -10.72 -9.45 7.79
CA LYS A 423 -10.59 -8.41 8.77
C LYS A 423 -11.94 -7.76 9.09
N LEU A 424 -12.10 -7.40 10.36
CA LEU A 424 -13.25 -6.68 10.89
C LEU A 424 -12.82 -5.26 11.27
N SER A 425 -13.61 -4.26 10.88
CA SER A 425 -13.36 -2.87 11.29
C SER A 425 -13.43 -2.72 12.81
N MET A 426 -12.76 -1.71 13.36
CA MET A 426 -12.69 -1.47 14.80
C MET A 426 -14.08 -1.31 15.45
N ASP A 427 -15.02 -0.68 14.73
CA ASP A 427 -16.41 -0.51 15.16
C ASP A 427 -17.30 -1.74 14.92
N GLY A 428 -16.79 -2.78 14.26
CA GLY A 428 -17.53 -4.01 13.96
C GLY A 428 -18.55 -3.87 12.83
N GLU A 429 -18.53 -2.77 12.06
CA GLU A 429 -19.58 -2.49 11.06
C GLU A 429 -19.36 -3.16 9.70
N PHE A 430 -18.09 -3.46 9.30
CA PHE A 430 -17.80 -4.04 7.97
C PHE A 430 -16.60 -4.97 7.96
N TYR A 431 -16.63 -5.91 6.99
CA TYR A 431 -15.59 -6.90 6.73
C TYR A 431 -14.79 -6.53 5.49
N PHE A 432 -13.45 -6.76 5.51
CA PHE A 432 -12.55 -6.39 4.44
C PHE A 432 -11.31 -7.28 4.40
N GLU A 433 -10.50 -7.18 3.36
CA GLU A 433 -9.26 -7.94 3.15
C GLU A 433 -9.35 -9.43 3.50
N PRO A 434 -10.17 -10.21 2.75
CA PRO A 434 -10.25 -11.64 2.98
C PRO A 434 -8.92 -12.31 2.67
N HIS A 435 -8.53 -13.23 3.54
CA HIS A 435 -7.42 -14.12 3.33
C HIS A 435 -7.94 -15.52 2.96
N PHE A 436 -8.10 -15.76 1.66
CA PHE A 436 -8.39 -17.08 1.11
C PHE A 436 -7.12 -17.90 1.09
N LYS A 437 -7.07 -18.93 1.91
CA LYS A 437 -5.88 -19.74 2.14
C LYS A 437 -5.81 -20.90 1.15
N SER A 438 -4.62 -21.41 0.90
CA SER A 438 -4.45 -22.67 0.16
C SER A 438 -4.68 -23.85 1.08
N ASP A 439 -4.90 -25.03 0.50
CA ASP A 439 -4.74 -26.27 1.21
C ASP A 439 -3.35 -26.38 1.84
N TYR A 440 -3.21 -27.25 2.83
CA TYR A 440 -1.98 -27.35 3.60
C TYR A 440 -0.74 -27.51 2.73
N ASN A 441 0.18 -26.58 2.88
CA ASN A 441 1.45 -26.55 2.19
C ASN A 441 2.57 -26.14 3.17
N LEU A 442 3.41 -27.11 3.53
CA LEU A 442 4.50 -26.90 4.46
C LEU A 442 5.53 -25.90 3.96
N PHE A 443 5.79 -25.85 2.64
CA PHE A 443 6.75 -24.90 2.09
C PHE A 443 6.22 -23.46 2.28
N ARG A 444 4.95 -23.21 1.98
CA ARG A 444 4.32 -21.93 2.23
C ARG A 444 4.30 -21.57 3.73
N LEU A 445 4.08 -22.57 4.60
CA LEU A 445 4.11 -22.35 6.05
C LEU A 445 5.51 -22.00 6.54
N ARG A 446 6.58 -22.36 5.85
CA ARG A 446 7.95 -21.97 6.14
C ARG A 446 8.28 -20.54 5.70
N ASP A 447 7.50 -19.97 4.81
CA ASP A 447 7.69 -18.59 4.31
C ASP A 447 6.81 -17.58 5.02
N ASN A 448 5.64 -18.00 5.52
CA ASN A 448 4.66 -17.12 6.16
C ASN A 448 3.68 -17.93 7.02
N ASN A 449 3.28 -17.36 8.18
CA ASN A 449 2.21 -17.94 9.01
C ASN A 449 0.84 -17.72 8.36
N TYR A 450 0.58 -18.38 7.25
CA TYR A 450 -0.69 -18.21 6.52
C TYR A 450 -1.88 -18.93 7.18
N ILE A 451 -1.64 -19.88 8.10
CA ILE A 451 -2.70 -20.62 8.80
C ILE A 451 -3.39 -19.74 9.83
N CYS A 452 -2.65 -19.05 10.69
CA CYS A 452 -3.07 -18.10 11.72
C CYS A 452 -4.40 -18.48 12.42
N HIS A 453 -5.52 -17.91 12.04
CA HIS A 453 -6.86 -18.17 12.59
C HIS A 453 -7.83 -18.62 11.49
N ILE A 454 -8.80 -19.50 11.75
CA ILE A 454 -8.95 -20.38 12.90
C ILE A 454 -7.89 -21.47 12.81
N PHE A 455 -7.34 -21.84 13.96
CA PHE A 455 -6.52 -23.03 14.12
C PHE A 455 -7.16 -23.91 15.18
N ALA A 456 -7.72 -25.04 14.76
CA ALA A 456 -8.32 -26.06 15.64
C ALA A 456 -7.45 -27.33 15.61
N VAL A 457 -7.07 -27.82 16.79
CA VAL A 457 -6.10 -28.90 16.94
C VAL A 457 -6.56 -29.92 17.99
N LYS A 458 -6.30 -31.21 17.75
CA LYS A 458 -6.56 -32.25 18.75
C LYS A 458 -5.81 -32.01 20.06
N LYS A 459 -6.52 -32.07 21.18
CA LYS A 459 -5.92 -31.95 22.51
C LYS A 459 -4.73 -32.90 22.72
N ALA A 460 -4.86 -34.14 22.28
CA ALA A 460 -3.78 -35.12 22.38
C ALA A 460 -2.49 -34.70 21.65
N LEU A 461 -2.61 -33.98 20.51
CA LEU A 461 -1.46 -33.43 19.80
C LEU A 461 -0.85 -32.25 20.56
N VAL A 462 -1.69 -31.39 21.16
CA VAL A 462 -1.22 -30.30 22.03
C VAL A 462 -0.44 -30.86 23.23
N ASP A 463 -0.94 -31.91 23.87
CA ASP A 463 -0.29 -32.56 25.00
C ASP A 463 1.06 -33.20 24.59
N GLN A 464 1.19 -33.66 23.34
CA GLN A 464 2.40 -34.23 22.79
C GLN A 464 3.47 -33.17 22.50
N VAL A 465 3.08 -32.04 21.85
CA VAL A 465 4.04 -31.02 21.41
C VAL A 465 4.33 -29.98 22.50
N GLY A 466 3.51 -29.91 23.54
CA GLY A 466 3.50 -28.86 24.55
C GLY A 466 2.74 -27.62 24.13
N GLY A 467 2.47 -26.73 25.08
CA GLY A 467 1.78 -25.46 24.85
C GLY A 467 2.58 -24.41 24.08
N LEU A 468 2.14 -23.17 24.15
CA LEU A 468 2.84 -22.03 23.58
C LEU A 468 4.11 -21.72 24.37
N ARG A 469 5.12 -21.16 23.71
CA ARG A 469 6.44 -20.88 24.29
C ARG A 469 6.71 -19.39 24.34
N GLN A 470 6.99 -18.85 25.52
CA GLN A 470 7.17 -17.42 25.79
C GLN A 470 8.31 -16.78 24.98
N GLU A 471 9.39 -17.55 24.71
CA GLU A 471 10.50 -17.07 23.91
C GLU A 471 10.14 -16.70 22.46
N TYR A 472 8.91 -17.04 22.04
CA TYR A 472 8.34 -16.71 20.73
C TYR A 472 7.18 -15.72 20.81
N ASP A 473 6.98 -15.05 21.94
CA ASP A 473 5.92 -14.03 22.09
C ASP A 473 5.95 -13.02 20.93
N GLY A 474 4.78 -12.79 20.34
CA GLY A 474 4.58 -12.04 19.09
C GLY A 474 4.44 -12.91 17.83
N SER A 475 4.99 -14.16 17.87
CA SER A 475 4.79 -15.23 16.87
C SER A 475 4.69 -16.60 17.56
N GLN A 476 4.13 -16.63 18.75
CA GLN A 476 3.95 -17.83 19.59
C GLN A 476 3.00 -18.85 18.94
N ASP A 477 2.00 -18.36 18.23
CA ASP A 477 1.08 -19.15 17.42
C ASP A 477 1.79 -19.81 16.25
N TYR A 478 2.67 -19.11 15.58
CA TYR A 478 3.44 -19.63 14.46
C TYR A 478 4.36 -20.79 14.89
N ASP A 479 5.12 -20.60 15.99
CA ASP A 479 5.92 -21.67 16.59
C ASP A 479 5.05 -22.87 16.94
N PHE A 480 3.90 -22.65 17.56
CA PHE A 480 2.97 -23.69 17.96
C PHE A 480 2.38 -24.44 16.76
N ILE A 481 1.94 -23.72 15.73
CA ILE A 481 1.42 -24.30 14.49
C ILE A 481 2.48 -25.16 13.79
N LEU A 482 3.74 -24.69 13.69
CA LEU A 482 4.85 -25.47 13.11
C LEU A 482 5.07 -26.78 13.88
N ARG A 483 5.15 -26.73 15.23
CA ARG A 483 5.32 -27.94 16.06
C ARG A 483 4.15 -28.92 15.94
N CYS A 484 2.92 -28.42 15.85
CA CYS A 484 1.77 -29.25 15.62
C CYS A 484 1.80 -29.90 14.21
N CYS A 485 2.11 -29.12 13.18
CA CYS A 485 2.18 -29.62 11.81
C CYS A 485 3.30 -30.64 11.58
N GLU A 486 4.41 -30.56 12.33
CA GLU A 486 5.49 -31.55 12.30
C GLU A 486 5.04 -32.96 12.74
N GLN A 487 4.04 -33.05 13.61
CA GLN A 487 3.58 -34.30 14.20
C GLN A 487 2.22 -34.76 13.64
N ALA A 488 1.46 -33.85 13.02
CA ALA A 488 0.16 -34.15 12.47
C ALA A 488 0.28 -35.03 11.24
N LYS A 489 -0.59 -36.07 11.16
CA LYS A 489 -0.74 -36.92 9.98
C LYS A 489 -1.68 -36.30 8.95
N GLN A 490 -2.64 -35.49 9.42
CA GLN A 490 -3.66 -34.92 8.59
C GLN A 490 -3.97 -33.48 9.01
N VAL A 491 -3.83 -32.55 8.07
CA VAL A 491 -4.13 -31.14 8.23
C VAL A 491 -5.16 -30.77 7.18
N ILE A 492 -6.34 -30.32 7.60
CA ILE A 492 -7.48 -30.05 6.72
C ILE A 492 -7.77 -28.56 6.67
N HIS A 493 -7.92 -28.04 5.46
CA HIS A 493 -8.38 -26.69 5.18
C HIS A 493 -9.89 -26.66 4.91
N ILE A 494 -10.59 -25.73 5.51
CA ILE A 494 -11.97 -25.39 5.20
C ILE A 494 -11.97 -24.08 4.43
N PRO A 495 -12.24 -24.07 3.10
CA PRO A 495 -12.18 -22.86 2.27
C PRO A 495 -13.41 -21.98 2.50
N ARG A 496 -13.55 -21.49 3.70
CA ARG A 496 -14.62 -20.59 4.14
C ARG A 496 -14.08 -19.58 5.14
N VAL A 497 -14.50 -18.32 5.00
CA VAL A 497 -14.22 -17.26 5.96
C VAL A 497 -15.11 -17.48 7.18
N LEU A 498 -14.51 -17.90 8.29
CA LEU A 498 -15.20 -18.25 9.54
C LEU A 498 -14.66 -17.49 10.76
N TYR A 499 -13.64 -16.68 10.55
CA TYR A 499 -12.98 -15.87 11.57
C TYR A 499 -12.83 -14.43 11.08
N HIS A 500 -13.04 -13.46 11.98
CA HIS A 500 -12.96 -12.03 11.69
C HIS A 500 -11.97 -11.37 12.64
N TRP A 501 -10.81 -11.04 12.09
CA TRP A 501 -9.70 -10.41 12.81
C TRP A 501 -9.94 -8.91 12.93
N ARG A 502 -10.19 -8.43 14.16
CA ARG A 502 -10.45 -7.01 14.40
C ARG A 502 -9.19 -6.18 14.25
N CYS A 503 -9.26 -5.17 13.39
CA CYS A 503 -8.19 -4.20 13.23
C CYS A 503 -8.35 -3.05 14.20
N HIS A 504 -7.33 -2.78 15.01
CA HIS A 504 -7.21 -1.59 15.84
C HIS A 504 -5.76 -1.06 15.81
N MET A 505 -5.56 0.19 16.26
CA MET A 505 -4.27 0.90 16.15
C MET A 505 -3.06 0.16 16.73
N ASN A 506 -3.28 -0.64 17.79
CA ASN A 506 -2.23 -1.40 18.45
C ASN A 506 -2.06 -2.83 17.89
N SER A 507 -2.85 -3.21 16.87
CA SER A 507 -2.70 -4.52 16.24
C SER A 507 -1.53 -4.55 15.27
N VAL A 508 -0.89 -5.72 15.11
CA VAL A 508 0.17 -5.95 14.11
C VAL A 508 -0.36 -5.65 12.70
N ALA A 509 -1.65 -5.91 12.47
CA ALA A 509 -2.31 -5.68 11.18
C ALA A 509 -2.38 -4.18 10.80
N ALA A 510 -2.48 -3.28 11.78
CA ALA A 510 -2.56 -1.84 11.52
C ALA A 510 -1.18 -1.15 11.49
N ASN A 511 -0.21 -1.66 12.24
CA ASN A 511 1.14 -1.08 12.32
C ASN A 511 2.24 -2.15 12.35
N PRO A 512 2.61 -2.72 11.19
CA PRO A 512 3.63 -3.76 11.11
C PRO A 512 5.00 -3.36 11.67
N GLU A 513 5.38 -2.09 11.58
CA GLU A 513 6.70 -1.62 12.03
C GLU A 513 6.83 -1.50 13.56
N SER A 514 5.71 -1.48 14.30
CA SER A 514 5.71 -1.32 15.77
C SER A 514 6.19 -2.56 16.53
N LYS A 515 6.24 -3.73 15.89
CA LYS A 515 6.52 -5.02 16.53
C LYS A 515 7.58 -5.83 15.78
N THR A 516 8.75 -5.24 15.52
CA THR A 516 9.87 -5.95 14.87
C THR A 516 10.27 -7.23 15.62
N TYR A 517 10.15 -7.24 16.94
CA TYR A 517 10.42 -8.43 17.77
C TYR A 517 9.54 -9.64 17.40
N ALA A 518 8.31 -9.41 16.93
CA ALA A 518 7.40 -10.47 16.49
C ALA A 518 7.93 -11.17 15.24
N TYR A 519 8.41 -10.39 14.27
CA TYR A 519 8.98 -10.95 13.03
C TYR A 519 10.30 -11.69 13.31
N GLU A 520 11.13 -11.19 14.22
CA GLU A 520 12.32 -11.89 14.68
C GLU A 520 11.97 -13.22 15.38
N ALA A 521 10.90 -13.24 16.19
CA ALA A 521 10.42 -14.46 16.82
C ALA A 521 9.93 -15.47 15.76
N GLY A 522 9.23 -15.03 14.71
CA GLY A 522 8.84 -15.90 13.61
C GLY A 522 10.03 -16.47 12.84
N CYS A 523 11.06 -15.67 12.58
CA CYS A 523 12.30 -16.13 11.98
C CYS A 523 12.96 -17.24 12.85
N ARG A 524 13.04 -17.03 14.17
CA ARG A 524 13.56 -18.05 15.12
C ARG A 524 12.68 -19.30 15.14
N ALA A 525 11.35 -19.17 15.04
CA ALA A 525 10.43 -20.31 15.03
C ALA A 525 10.67 -21.22 13.82
N ILE A 526 10.85 -20.64 12.63
CA ILE A 526 11.16 -21.38 11.40
C ILE A 526 12.55 -22.01 11.50
N GLN A 527 13.56 -21.27 11.99
CA GLN A 527 14.92 -21.80 12.17
C GLN A 527 14.94 -22.99 13.10
N GLU A 528 14.17 -22.95 14.19
CA GLU A 528 14.04 -24.05 15.14
C GLU A 528 13.25 -25.21 14.56
N HIS A 529 12.22 -24.95 13.74
CA HIS A 529 11.51 -25.97 12.97
C HIS A 529 12.47 -26.78 12.11
N TYR A 530 13.34 -26.13 11.32
CA TYR A 530 14.33 -26.82 10.49
C TYR A 530 15.27 -27.72 11.31
N ARG A 531 15.70 -27.25 12.48
CA ARG A 531 16.53 -28.06 13.39
C ARG A 531 15.79 -29.30 13.88
N ARG A 532 14.51 -29.16 14.28
CA ARG A 532 13.70 -30.30 14.77
C ARG A 532 13.46 -31.35 13.69
N VAL A 533 13.27 -30.94 12.45
CA VAL A 533 13.06 -31.88 11.32
C VAL A 533 14.36 -32.35 10.67
N GLY A 534 15.53 -31.97 11.21
CA GLY A 534 16.84 -32.43 10.75
C GLY A 534 17.26 -31.87 9.39
N ILE A 535 16.74 -30.71 8.99
CA ILE A 535 17.11 -30.00 7.76
C ILE A 535 18.06 -28.86 8.13
N GLU A 536 19.23 -28.80 7.50
CA GLU A 536 20.17 -27.70 7.66
C GLU A 536 19.73 -26.54 6.77
N ALA A 537 19.34 -25.42 7.38
CA ALA A 537 18.87 -24.22 6.69
C ALA A 537 19.23 -22.95 7.48
N GLU A 538 19.36 -21.84 6.79
CA GLU A 538 19.45 -20.51 7.35
C GLU A 538 18.18 -19.73 6.97
N VAL A 539 17.59 -19.05 7.96
CA VAL A 539 16.32 -18.30 7.77
C VAL A 539 16.55 -16.82 7.96
N GLU A 540 16.10 -16.02 7.03
CA GLU A 540 16.18 -14.56 7.08
C GLU A 540 14.81 -13.90 6.91
N MET A 541 14.66 -12.70 7.45
CA MET A 541 13.51 -11.84 7.19
C MET A 541 13.64 -11.20 5.81
N THR A 542 12.54 -11.14 5.07
CA THR A 542 12.51 -10.41 3.79
C THR A 542 12.23 -8.91 4.04
N LYS A 543 12.26 -8.10 2.98
CA LYS A 543 11.83 -6.69 3.04
C LYS A 543 10.33 -6.51 3.37
N HIS A 544 9.55 -7.59 3.30
CA HIS A 544 8.13 -7.59 3.62
C HIS A 544 7.93 -8.19 5.01
N PRO A 545 7.41 -7.44 5.99
CA PRO A 545 7.17 -7.94 7.33
C PRO A 545 6.29 -9.20 7.34
N GLY A 546 6.68 -10.21 8.15
CA GLY A 546 5.97 -11.51 8.23
C GLY A 546 6.25 -12.49 7.10
N TRP A 547 7.12 -12.13 6.14
CA TRP A 547 7.61 -13.04 5.11
C TRP A 547 9.08 -13.35 5.35
N TYR A 548 9.40 -14.64 5.24
CA TYR A 548 10.72 -15.19 5.51
C TYR A 548 11.27 -15.89 4.28
N ARG A 549 12.59 -16.00 4.22
CA ARG A 549 13.30 -16.77 3.21
C ARG A 549 14.17 -17.79 3.89
N SER A 550 14.08 -19.03 3.43
CA SER A 550 14.84 -20.16 3.97
C SER A 550 15.86 -20.63 2.94
N HIS A 551 17.15 -20.54 3.27
CA HIS A 551 18.25 -21.07 2.47
C HIS A 551 18.57 -22.47 2.97
N VAL A 552 17.97 -23.48 2.30
CA VAL A 552 18.19 -24.89 2.65
C VAL A 552 19.52 -25.33 2.05
N LYS A 553 20.37 -25.93 2.88
CA LYS A 553 21.65 -26.48 2.44
C LYS A 553 21.45 -27.70 1.53
N ILE A 554 21.89 -27.58 0.32
CA ILE A 554 21.81 -28.64 -0.66
C ILE A 554 22.75 -29.79 -0.24
N GLN A 555 22.23 -31.01 -0.19
CA GLN A 555 23.02 -32.19 0.12
C GLN A 555 23.69 -32.78 -1.12
N GLY A 556 25.02 -32.79 -1.13
CA GLY A 556 25.81 -33.27 -2.26
C GLY A 556 25.80 -32.29 -3.46
N GLU A 557 26.09 -32.83 -4.61
CA GLU A 557 26.09 -32.08 -5.89
C GLU A 557 25.23 -32.82 -6.92
N PRO A 558 23.89 -32.84 -6.81
CA PRO A 558 23.05 -33.55 -7.76
C PRO A 558 23.20 -32.97 -9.18
N LEU A 559 23.22 -33.84 -10.18
CA LEU A 559 23.23 -33.43 -11.57
C LEU A 559 21.84 -32.93 -11.96
N VAL A 560 21.79 -31.73 -12.56
CA VAL A 560 20.57 -31.14 -13.12
C VAL A 560 20.63 -31.22 -14.66
N SER A 561 19.64 -31.84 -15.27
CA SER A 561 19.47 -31.84 -16.72
C SER A 561 18.56 -30.70 -17.15
N ILE A 562 19.10 -29.72 -17.88
CA ILE A 562 18.37 -28.60 -18.43
C ILE A 562 17.92 -28.96 -19.86
N LEU A 563 16.60 -29.01 -20.09
CA LEU A 563 16.00 -29.39 -21.35
C LEU A 563 15.49 -28.13 -22.06
N ILE A 564 16.00 -27.87 -23.27
CA ILE A 564 15.72 -26.64 -24.02
C ILE A 564 15.24 -27.00 -25.45
N PRO A 565 13.92 -27.03 -25.69
CA PRO A 565 13.39 -27.12 -27.04
C PRO A 565 13.80 -25.90 -27.87
N ASN A 566 14.28 -26.12 -29.14
CA ASN A 566 14.63 -25.04 -30.02
C ASN A 566 14.21 -25.34 -31.48
N LYS A 567 13.74 -24.32 -32.17
CA LYS A 567 13.53 -24.31 -33.62
C LYS A 567 14.03 -23.00 -34.20
N ASP A 568 15.09 -23.01 -34.95
CA ASP A 568 15.71 -21.91 -35.71
C ASP A 568 16.26 -20.74 -34.86
N HIS A 569 15.66 -20.27 -33.82
CA HIS A 569 16.01 -19.12 -33.00
C HIS A 569 17.40 -19.20 -32.32
N ILE A 570 18.48 -19.17 -33.14
CA ILE A 570 19.87 -19.34 -32.64
C ILE A 570 20.33 -18.14 -31.77
N ASP A 571 19.88 -16.93 -32.07
CA ASP A 571 20.27 -15.74 -31.29
C ASP A 571 19.69 -15.80 -29.87
N ASP A 572 18.45 -16.25 -29.70
CA ASP A 572 17.82 -16.45 -28.42
C ASP A 572 18.47 -17.60 -27.65
N LEU A 573 18.67 -18.74 -28.34
CA LEU A 573 19.37 -19.89 -27.76
C LEU A 573 20.79 -19.52 -27.30
N GLU A 574 21.52 -18.70 -28.06
CA GLU A 574 22.87 -18.26 -27.71
C GLU A 574 22.86 -17.41 -26.42
N LYS A 575 21.92 -16.46 -26.31
CA LYS A 575 21.76 -15.67 -25.08
C LYS A 575 21.41 -16.56 -23.88
N CYS A 576 20.52 -17.52 -24.08
CA CYS A 576 20.14 -18.48 -23.04
C CYS A 576 21.37 -19.27 -22.58
N LEU A 577 22.07 -19.93 -23.47
CA LEU A 577 23.23 -20.78 -23.16
C LEU A 577 24.39 -19.98 -22.56
N SER A 578 24.75 -18.82 -23.13
CA SER A 578 25.82 -17.98 -22.58
C SER A 578 25.47 -17.52 -21.15
N SER A 579 24.24 -17.09 -20.91
CA SER A 579 23.80 -16.67 -19.57
C SER A 579 23.85 -17.80 -18.55
N ILE A 580 23.50 -19.04 -18.93
CA ILE A 580 23.63 -20.21 -18.05
C ILE A 580 25.09 -20.46 -17.70
N TYR A 581 25.99 -20.46 -18.70
CA TYR A 581 27.42 -20.74 -18.50
C TYR A 581 28.12 -19.66 -17.68
N GLU A 582 27.84 -18.40 -17.96
CA GLU A 582 28.52 -17.25 -17.36
C GLU A 582 28.01 -16.98 -15.93
N LYS A 583 26.69 -17.04 -15.74
CA LYS A 583 26.07 -16.54 -14.51
C LYS A 583 25.81 -17.63 -13.46
N SER A 584 25.50 -18.89 -13.87
CA SER A 584 25.13 -19.92 -12.88
C SER A 584 26.26 -20.26 -11.92
N THR A 585 25.96 -20.25 -10.63
CA THR A 585 26.87 -20.70 -9.57
C THR A 585 26.92 -22.22 -9.46
N TRP A 586 25.78 -22.90 -9.62
CA TRP A 586 25.75 -24.37 -9.70
C TRP A 586 26.51 -24.87 -10.91
N LYS A 587 27.44 -25.79 -10.72
CA LYS A 587 28.31 -26.28 -11.82
C LYS A 587 27.97 -27.67 -12.28
N ASN A 588 27.21 -28.45 -11.53
CA ASN A 588 26.88 -29.84 -11.90
C ASN A 588 25.54 -29.91 -12.66
N TYR A 589 25.59 -29.48 -13.93
CA TYR A 589 24.46 -29.58 -14.87
C TYR A 589 24.89 -30.08 -16.24
N GLU A 590 23.96 -30.66 -16.99
CA GLU A 590 24.03 -30.87 -18.44
C GLU A 590 22.89 -30.12 -19.13
N ILE A 591 23.08 -29.83 -20.43
CA ILE A 591 22.07 -29.17 -21.25
C ILE A 591 21.72 -30.04 -22.44
N LEU A 592 20.43 -30.31 -22.63
CA LEU A 592 19.86 -31.01 -23.74
C LEU A 592 19.08 -30.03 -24.62
N VAL A 593 19.68 -29.56 -25.70
CA VAL A 593 18.99 -28.76 -26.72
C VAL A 593 18.21 -29.73 -27.61
N VAL A 594 16.90 -29.56 -27.66
CA VAL A 594 16.06 -30.44 -28.51
C VAL A 594 15.72 -29.72 -29.79
N GLU A 595 16.41 -30.13 -30.86
CA GLU A 595 16.15 -29.66 -32.20
C GLU A 595 14.76 -30.10 -32.66
N ASN A 596 13.88 -29.16 -33.01
CA ASN A 596 12.50 -29.38 -33.36
C ASN A 596 12.16 -28.90 -34.75
N ASN A 597 12.64 -29.65 -35.79
CA ASN A 597 12.34 -29.40 -37.19
C ASN A 597 12.71 -27.98 -37.65
N SER A 598 13.92 -27.55 -37.35
CA SER A 598 14.51 -26.31 -37.89
C SER A 598 14.63 -26.35 -39.41
N GLU A 599 14.45 -25.19 -40.02
CA GLU A 599 14.47 -25.05 -41.49
C GLU A 599 15.70 -24.30 -41.99
N LYS A 600 16.35 -23.51 -41.14
CA LYS A 600 17.46 -22.65 -41.47
C LYS A 600 18.81 -23.40 -41.44
N PRO A 601 19.61 -23.37 -42.50
CA PRO A 601 20.93 -24.03 -42.55
C PRO A 601 21.88 -23.56 -41.43
N GLU A 602 21.84 -22.27 -41.07
CA GLU A 602 22.64 -21.67 -40.01
C GLU A 602 22.37 -22.31 -38.64
N THR A 603 21.18 -22.79 -38.40
CA THR A 603 20.83 -23.50 -37.16
C THR A 603 21.62 -24.80 -37.04
N PHE A 604 21.68 -25.58 -38.10
CA PHE A 604 22.44 -26.84 -38.10
C PHE A 604 23.94 -26.60 -38.02
N GLU A 605 24.44 -25.52 -38.60
CA GLU A 605 25.86 -25.15 -38.49
C GLU A 605 26.19 -24.71 -37.04
N TYR A 606 25.29 -23.99 -36.41
CA TYR A 606 25.40 -23.64 -34.99
C TYR A 606 25.44 -24.91 -34.10
N TYR A 607 24.56 -25.88 -34.33
CA TYR A 607 24.55 -27.15 -33.60
C TYR A 607 25.80 -27.98 -33.74
N LYS A 608 26.45 -28.00 -34.91
CA LYS A 608 27.71 -28.71 -35.10
C LYS A 608 28.83 -28.20 -34.18
N ASN A 609 28.80 -26.89 -33.90
CA ASN A 609 29.79 -26.24 -33.07
C ASN A 609 29.38 -26.12 -31.58
N LEU A 610 28.17 -26.54 -31.25
CA LEU A 610 27.57 -26.35 -29.92
C LEU A 610 28.42 -26.97 -28.79
N SER A 611 28.82 -28.23 -28.93
CA SER A 611 29.57 -28.95 -27.89
C SER A 611 31.02 -28.43 -27.72
N TRP A 612 31.59 -27.81 -28.74
CA TRP A 612 32.88 -27.15 -28.63
C TRP A 612 32.76 -25.85 -27.83
N ARG A 613 31.69 -25.09 -28.07
CA ARG A 613 31.44 -23.80 -27.40
C ARG A 613 30.87 -24.00 -25.98
N TYR A 614 30.00 -24.97 -25.85
CA TYR A 614 29.29 -25.32 -24.59
C TYR A 614 29.47 -26.81 -24.29
N PRO A 615 30.59 -27.23 -23.63
CA PRO A 615 30.93 -28.64 -23.43
C PRO A 615 29.90 -29.48 -22.66
N LYS A 616 29.03 -28.84 -21.89
CA LYS A 616 27.94 -29.51 -21.15
C LYS A 616 26.63 -29.60 -21.94
N ALA A 617 26.60 -29.02 -23.17
CA ALA A 617 25.43 -29.03 -24.02
C ALA A 617 25.54 -30.07 -25.11
N ARG A 618 24.46 -30.77 -25.42
CA ARG A 618 24.31 -31.69 -26.54
C ARG A 618 22.96 -31.52 -27.21
N VAL A 619 22.90 -31.85 -28.52
CA VAL A 619 21.68 -31.73 -29.32
C VAL A 619 21.00 -33.09 -29.41
N LEU A 620 19.70 -33.14 -29.19
CA LEU A 620 18.80 -34.26 -29.47
C LEU A 620 17.87 -33.85 -30.62
N THR A 621 17.61 -34.72 -31.59
CA THR A 621 16.76 -34.41 -32.74
C THR A 621 15.36 -35.03 -32.55
N TRP A 622 14.35 -34.19 -32.43
CA TRP A 622 12.95 -34.56 -32.49
C TRP A 622 12.47 -34.57 -33.94
N LYS A 623 11.87 -35.68 -34.36
CA LYS A 623 11.49 -35.90 -35.78
C LYS A 623 10.00 -35.81 -36.06
N GLU A 624 9.20 -35.77 -35.01
CA GLU A 624 7.74 -35.69 -35.12
C GLU A 624 7.25 -34.25 -35.19
N GLY A 625 5.96 -34.03 -35.40
CA GLY A 625 5.36 -32.71 -35.39
C GLY A 625 5.51 -32.00 -34.03
N PHE A 626 5.35 -30.68 -34.04
CA PHE A 626 5.47 -29.87 -32.81
C PHE A 626 4.45 -30.32 -31.75
N ASN A 627 4.97 -30.74 -30.62
CA ASN A 627 4.22 -30.99 -29.39
C ASN A 627 5.16 -30.77 -28.21
N TYR A 628 4.98 -29.66 -27.50
CA TYR A 628 5.86 -29.23 -26.41
C TYR A 628 6.05 -30.30 -25.34
N ALA A 629 4.95 -30.93 -24.88
CA ALA A 629 5.03 -31.99 -23.89
C ALA A 629 5.78 -33.25 -24.40
N ALA A 630 5.53 -33.65 -25.65
CA ALA A 630 6.20 -34.81 -26.25
C ALA A 630 7.69 -34.57 -26.48
N ILE A 631 8.08 -33.36 -26.88
CA ILE A 631 9.48 -32.94 -27.07
C ILE A 631 10.24 -33.01 -25.74
N ASN A 632 9.65 -32.44 -24.67
CA ASN A 632 10.26 -32.48 -23.35
C ASN A 632 10.32 -33.90 -22.77
N ASN A 633 9.27 -34.72 -22.93
CA ASN A 633 9.26 -36.12 -22.53
C ASN A 633 10.28 -36.96 -23.31
N PHE A 634 10.53 -36.62 -24.56
CA PHE A 634 11.59 -37.24 -25.36
C PHE A 634 12.97 -36.92 -24.79
N ALA A 635 13.26 -35.65 -24.50
CA ALA A 635 14.51 -35.24 -23.90
C ALA A 635 14.74 -35.82 -22.51
N ALA A 636 13.68 -35.91 -21.70
CA ALA A 636 13.74 -36.46 -20.34
C ALA A 636 14.20 -37.93 -20.29
N LYS A 637 13.99 -38.73 -21.38
CA LYS A 637 14.49 -40.10 -21.46
C LYS A 637 15.99 -40.20 -21.61
N ASP A 638 16.62 -39.18 -22.21
CA ASP A 638 18.05 -39.08 -22.43
C ASP A 638 18.78 -38.30 -21.34
N ALA A 639 18.02 -37.66 -20.40
CA ALA A 639 18.57 -36.92 -19.30
C ALA A 639 19.24 -37.85 -18.28
N LYS A 640 20.40 -37.40 -17.75
CA LYS A 640 21.19 -38.14 -16.77
C LYS A 640 21.07 -37.59 -15.36
N GLY A 641 20.50 -36.38 -15.23
CA GLY A 641 20.35 -35.69 -13.97
C GLY A 641 19.27 -36.29 -13.07
N SER A 642 19.49 -36.15 -11.77
CA SER A 642 18.47 -36.49 -10.74
C SER A 642 17.30 -35.50 -10.77
N TYR A 643 17.53 -34.32 -11.31
CA TYR A 643 16.53 -33.26 -11.48
C TYR A 643 16.42 -32.87 -12.95
N LEU A 644 15.21 -32.59 -13.40
CA LEU A 644 14.92 -32.10 -14.74
C LEU A 644 14.46 -30.64 -14.65
N LEU A 645 15.10 -29.76 -15.39
CA LEU A 645 14.74 -28.35 -15.51
C LEU A 645 14.28 -28.09 -16.94
N PHE A 646 12.99 -27.77 -17.11
CA PHE A 646 12.41 -27.44 -18.42
C PHE A 646 12.57 -25.95 -18.65
N LEU A 647 13.29 -25.54 -19.68
CA LEU A 647 13.63 -24.16 -19.96
C LEU A 647 13.33 -23.82 -21.42
N ASN A 648 12.73 -22.65 -21.66
CA ASN A 648 12.59 -22.14 -23.02
C ASN A 648 13.93 -21.60 -23.55
N ASN A 649 14.07 -21.55 -24.86
CA ASN A 649 15.30 -21.06 -25.52
C ASN A 649 15.46 -19.53 -25.47
N ASP A 650 14.43 -18.78 -25.14
CA ASP A 650 14.38 -17.31 -25.06
C ASP A 650 14.54 -16.75 -23.63
N VAL A 651 14.98 -17.58 -22.68
CA VAL A 651 15.21 -17.21 -21.28
C VAL A 651 16.65 -16.76 -21.06
N GLU A 652 16.85 -15.69 -20.29
CA GLU A 652 18.17 -15.24 -19.84
C GLU A 652 18.25 -15.36 -18.31
N VAL A 653 19.33 -15.99 -17.81
CA VAL A 653 19.61 -16.09 -16.37
C VAL A 653 19.94 -14.70 -15.80
N ILE A 654 19.23 -14.28 -14.76
CA ILE A 654 19.43 -13.02 -14.05
C ILE A 654 20.21 -13.28 -12.76
N THR A 655 19.68 -14.16 -11.90
CA THR A 655 20.22 -14.45 -10.56
C THR A 655 21.20 -15.63 -10.63
N PRO A 656 22.46 -15.48 -10.16
CA PRO A 656 23.47 -16.53 -10.26
C PRO A 656 23.09 -17.85 -9.57
N GLY A 657 22.44 -17.81 -8.44
CA GLY A 657 22.01 -18.98 -7.64
C GLY A 657 20.67 -19.60 -8.05
N TRP A 658 20.20 -19.37 -9.26
CA TRP A 658 18.84 -19.77 -9.71
C TRP A 658 18.59 -21.30 -9.75
N ILE A 659 19.66 -22.11 -9.85
CA ILE A 659 19.55 -23.58 -9.84
C ILE A 659 19.52 -24.08 -8.40
N GLU A 660 20.20 -23.42 -7.52
CA GLU A 660 20.25 -23.73 -6.09
C GLU A 660 18.91 -23.44 -5.39
N GLU A 661 18.19 -22.41 -5.83
CA GLU A 661 16.85 -22.08 -5.35
C GLU A 661 15.80 -23.14 -5.78
#